data_9bee2a7582ee173db5926856496e77c0
#
_entry.id   9bee2a7582ee173db5926856496e77c0
#
_cell.length_a   1.000
_cell.length_b   1.000
_cell.length_c   1.000
_cell.angle_alpha   90.00
_cell.angle_beta   90.00
_cell.angle_gamma   90.00
#
_symmetry.space_group_name_H-M   'P 1'
#
loop_
_entity.id
_entity.type
_entity.pdbx_description
1 polymer ?
#
loop_
_entity_poly.entity_id
_entity_poly.type
_entity_poly.pdbx_seq_one_letter_code
_entity_poly.pdbx_strand_id
1 'polypeptide(L)'
;MIRWFIVFSLLCSSSALAQSSAPAYLNSKLPAAVRAHDLVAQMTLDEKASQLEDWAPAIPRLGIPDYQTWNEGLHGVANSGYATVFPQAIGIAATWDTSLARQIGEVIATEARAKYNQAQREGNHRIFYGLTFWSPNVNIFRDPRWGRGQETYGEDPFLTSRMGVAFIRGMQGDDPDHPEVVATSKHYAVHSGPDATRDSANVNVSARDLEETYLPAFRSTVIDGHVKSVMCAYNAIDGTAACANAMLLQDHLRDAWKFKGFIVSDCSAIADIANSHHEAPDIMHASVLAIKAGTDLSCSVWQPGFNTLAEAVRKGLLSEDDLTRSVERLYTARFQLGMFDAPGSGPYDSVAPSEIASEEHRALSLKAARESIVLLTNDGFLPLANPKKIAVIGPTADLLDALEGNYHGEALAPVSPLDGIEKQFPNATVRYAQGATLAQGVLVPVPRTVFPGGLRTEFFATPDWTGKPVAVGTDPEVQHDWRDAEPVPQLQTHSYSVRWVGQMRVPAAGKYVFVLEPADHFPYSPQESYRLMLDGRVLSEGTLTKGRHAGQSSHAAGSSPSAPPVMSDSVPARIEVNLLDTKEHAFELDYSHSGDRAGGGLTLDWAPPARTQLAEAVRAAKASDVVVAFVGLSPQLEGEGKDRTGIDLPSTQRDMIAAVAATGKPVVVVSLSGSALALTWAKEHAVALMQAWYPGGQGGTAIAETLAGASNPAGRLPITFYGSTNDLPPYTDYSMKDRTYRYYTGKPLWGFGFGLSYSTFSFGALHVRPSTAAGLPVIATVVVTNTALRGGDEVVEAYLKTPQPAGPRYSLVGFKRIHLNPGQRQEVEIKVDPRSLSSVDEQGNRAILPGTYRLTVGGSQPGEGLPTTEATFQIQGEVQLPR
;
A
#
# COMPACT_ATOMS: atom_id res chain seq x y z
N MET A 1 -37.84 -27.99 -95.66
CA MET A 1 -37.58 -26.80 -94.84
C MET A 1 -37.35 -27.29 -93.43
N ILE A 2 -36.12 -27.40 -93.04
CA ILE A 2 -35.67 -27.99 -91.75
C ILE A 2 -35.27 -26.82 -90.89
N ARG A 3 -35.94 -26.61 -89.71
CA ARG A 3 -35.52 -25.64 -88.71
C ARG A 3 -34.65 -26.31 -87.69
N TRP A 4 -33.43 -25.80 -87.49
CA TRP A 4 -32.54 -26.16 -86.36
C TRP A 4 -32.86 -25.36 -85.10
N PHE A 5 -32.97 -26.05 -83.99
CA PHE A 5 -33.04 -25.40 -82.66
C PHE A 5 -31.66 -25.55 -81.97
N ILE A 6 -31.05 -24.43 -81.66
CA ILE A 6 -29.79 -24.39 -80.89
C ILE A 6 -30.25 -24.21 -79.42
N VAL A 7 -29.90 -25.20 -78.58
CA VAL A 7 -30.06 -25.16 -77.18
C VAL A 7 -28.79 -24.57 -76.57
N PHE A 8 -28.91 -23.36 -75.97
CA PHE A 8 -27.85 -22.73 -75.13
C PHE A 8 -27.95 -23.22 -73.70
N SER A 9 -27.00 -24.08 -73.26
CA SER A 9 -26.87 -24.44 -71.84
C SER A 9 -26.14 -23.33 -71.13
N LEU A 10 -26.85 -22.56 -70.26
CA LEU A 10 -26.21 -21.67 -69.26
C LEU A 10 -25.65 -22.49 -68.10
N LEU A 11 -24.35 -22.61 -68.05
CA LEU A 11 -23.67 -23.04 -66.83
C LEU A 11 -23.64 -21.87 -65.83
N CYS A 12 -24.52 -21.90 -64.85
CA CYS A 12 -24.42 -21.05 -63.63
C CYS A 12 -23.32 -21.61 -62.75
N SER A 13 -22.15 -21.00 -62.82
CA SER A 13 -21.10 -21.22 -61.79
C SER A 13 -21.52 -20.44 -60.51
N SER A 14 -22.10 -21.11 -59.56
CA SER A 14 -22.30 -20.62 -58.20
C SER A 14 -20.97 -20.53 -57.46
N SER A 15 -20.32 -19.37 -57.55
CA SER A 15 -19.24 -19.04 -56.64
C SER A 15 -19.84 -18.93 -55.24
N ALA A 16 -19.70 -19.98 -54.43
CA ALA A 16 -19.93 -19.92 -53.01
C ALA A 16 -18.88 -18.98 -52.44
N LEU A 17 -19.23 -17.71 -52.20
CA LEU A 17 -18.52 -16.84 -51.30
C LEU A 17 -18.60 -17.50 -49.92
N ALA A 18 -17.51 -18.15 -49.52
CA ALA A 18 -17.31 -18.54 -48.15
C ALA A 18 -17.42 -17.23 -47.33
N GLN A 19 -18.56 -17.01 -46.68
CA GLN A 19 -18.65 -16.04 -45.60
C GLN A 19 -17.64 -16.47 -44.54
N SER A 20 -16.48 -15.82 -44.49
CA SER A 20 -15.59 -15.97 -43.37
C SER A 20 -16.40 -15.56 -42.12
N SER A 21 -16.78 -16.49 -41.30
CA SER A 21 -17.36 -16.19 -40.00
C SER A 21 -16.36 -15.28 -39.26
N ALA A 22 -16.88 -14.22 -38.62
CA ALA A 22 -16.03 -13.34 -37.79
C ALA A 22 -15.21 -14.20 -36.82
N PRO A 23 -13.94 -13.85 -36.59
CA PRO A 23 -13.09 -14.59 -35.66
C PRO A 23 -13.77 -14.82 -34.32
N ALA A 24 -13.55 -15.99 -33.72
CA ALA A 24 -14.24 -16.40 -32.49
C ALA A 24 -13.89 -15.45 -31.30
N TYR A 25 -12.71 -14.85 -31.29
CA TYR A 25 -12.31 -13.93 -30.24
C TYR A 25 -13.16 -12.64 -30.20
N LEU A 26 -13.81 -12.24 -31.31
CA LEU A 26 -14.70 -11.09 -31.34
C LEU A 26 -16.13 -11.40 -30.83
N ASN A 27 -16.43 -12.65 -30.55
CA ASN A 27 -17.75 -13.06 -30.04
C ASN A 27 -17.77 -13.02 -28.49
N SER A 28 -18.29 -11.95 -27.92
CA SER A 28 -18.39 -11.74 -26.46
C SER A 28 -19.24 -12.80 -25.71
N LYS A 29 -20.02 -13.62 -26.43
CA LYS A 29 -20.81 -14.71 -25.84
C LYS A 29 -20.00 -15.98 -25.57
N LEU A 30 -18.78 -16.07 -26.09
CA LEU A 30 -17.90 -17.21 -25.86
C LEU A 30 -17.11 -17.02 -24.56
N PRO A 31 -16.76 -18.12 -23.85
CA PRO A 31 -15.89 -18.04 -22.68
C PRO A 31 -14.57 -17.35 -22.99
N ALA A 32 -14.06 -16.54 -22.07
CA ALA A 32 -12.81 -15.77 -22.25
C ALA A 32 -11.61 -16.65 -22.67
N ALA A 33 -11.46 -17.85 -22.12
CA ALA A 33 -10.39 -18.76 -22.49
C ALA A 33 -10.49 -19.25 -23.96
N VAL A 34 -11.72 -19.44 -24.48
CA VAL A 34 -11.94 -19.82 -25.89
C VAL A 34 -11.57 -18.66 -26.82
N ARG A 35 -11.93 -17.43 -26.42
CA ARG A 35 -11.59 -16.20 -27.15
C ARG A 35 -10.06 -15.98 -27.16
N ALA A 36 -9.42 -16.16 -26.01
CA ALA A 36 -7.96 -16.04 -25.86
C ALA A 36 -7.24 -17.04 -26.76
N HIS A 37 -7.64 -18.30 -26.75
CA HIS A 37 -7.06 -19.34 -27.61
C HIS A 37 -7.17 -19.00 -29.10
N ASP A 38 -8.37 -18.60 -29.57
CA ASP A 38 -8.58 -18.22 -30.98
C ASP A 38 -7.73 -17.00 -31.39
N LEU A 39 -7.63 -15.98 -30.52
CA LEU A 39 -6.81 -14.82 -30.78
C LEU A 39 -5.31 -15.14 -30.83
N VAL A 40 -4.81 -15.87 -29.82
CA VAL A 40 -3.39 -16.22 -29.69
C VAL A 40 -2.93 -17.13 -30.83
N ALA A 41 -3.81 -18.02 -31.34
CA ALA A 41 -3.53 -18.86 -32.50
C ALA A 41 -3.29 -18.04 -33.79
N GLN A 42 -3.75 -16.79 -33.84
CA GLN A 42 -3.54 -15.88 -34.98
C GLN A 42 -2.28 -15.02 -34.84
N MET A 43 -1.61 -15.03 -33.67
CA MET A 43 -0.38 -14.27 -33.44
C MET A 43 0.83 -14.97 -34.02
N THR A 44 1.76 -14.19 -34.55
CA THR A 44 3.10 -14.66 -34.90
C THR A 44 3.94 -14.88 -33.64
N LEU A 45 5.05 -15.61 -33.76
CA LEU A 45 5.98 -15.83 -32.64
C LEU A 45 6.47 -14.52 -32.02
N ASP A 46 6.82 -13.52 -32.83
CA ASP A 46 7.29 -12.21 -32.34
C ASP A 46 6.18 -11.45 -31.66
N GLU A 47 4.96 -11.51 -32.15
CA GLU A 47 3.80 -10.90 -31.49
C GLU A 47 3.52 -11.59 -30.16
N LYS A 48 3.54 -12.92 -30.05
CA LYS A 48 3.38 -13.64 -28.79
C LYS A 48 4.44 -13.21 -27.77
N ALA A 49 5.71 -13.18 -28.16
CA ALA A 49 6.80 -12.77 -27.28
C ALA A 49 6.64 -11.32 -26.80
N SER A 50 6.23 -10.40 -27.67
CA SER A 50 6.04 -9.00 -27.33
C SER A 50 4.90 -8.75 -26.33
N GLN A 51 3.96 -9.68 -26.16
CA GLN A 51 2.85 -9.55 -25.22
C GLN A 51 3.19 -10.07 -23.80
N LEU A 52 4.40 -10.56 -23.59
CA LEU A 52 4.85 -11.12 -22.31
C LEU A 52 5.68 -10.14 -21.46
N GLU A 53 5.65 -8.86 -21.83
CA GLU A 53 6.25 -7.74 -21.11
C GLU A 53 5.17 -6.90 -20.44
N ASP A 54 5.52 -6.18 -19.36
CA ASP A 54 4.58 -5.30 -18.65
C ASP A 54 3.96 -4.24 -19.56
N TRP A 55 4.67 -3.78 -20.57
CA TRP A 55 4.14 -2.99 -21.68
C TRP A 55 4.00 -3.84 -22.94
N ALA A 56 2.77 -4.25 -23.23
CA ALA A 56 2.41 -5.00 -24.41
C ALA A 56 2.10 -4.04 -25.57
N PRO A 57 2.88 -4.03 -26.68
CA PRO A 57 2.63 -3.16 -27.82
C PRO A 57 1.34 -3.53 -28.56
N ALA A 58 0.76 -2.57 -29.29
CA ALA A 58 -0.41 -2.82 -30.13
C ALA A 58 -0.13 -3.85 -31.23
N ILE A 59 -1.17 -4.63 -31.59
CA ILE A 59 -1.17 -5.51 -32.78
C ILE A 59 -2.31 -5.06 -33.69
N PRO A 60 -2.10 -4.03 -34.54
CA PRO A 60 -3.19 -3.39 -35.31
C PRO A 60 -3.94 -4.34 -36.25
N ARG A 61 -3.27 -5.33 -36.81
CA ARG A 61 -3.90 -6.31 -37.73
C ARG A 61 -4.93 -7.22 -37.02
N LEU A 62 -4.84 -7.35 -35.70
CA LEU A 62 -5.76 -8.10 -34.86
C LEU A 62 -6.68 -7.16 -34.04
N GLY A 63 -6.59 -5.85 -34.24
CA GLY A 63 -7.38 -4.87 -33.48
C GLY A 63 -7.04 -4.80 -32.01
N ILE A 64 -5.83 -5.16 -31.64
CA ILE A 64 -5.36 -5.15 -30.24
C ILE A 64 -4.66 -3.82 -29.99
N PRO A 65 -5.14 -3.00 -29.02
CA PRO A 65 -4.41 -1.83 -28.54
C PRO A 65 -3.20 -2.23 -27.69
N ASP A 66 -2.26 -1.30 -27.54
CA ASP A 66 -1.22 -1.41 -26.53
C ASP A 66 -1.83 -1.43 -25.11
N TYR A 67 -1.10 -2.02 -24.16
CA TYR A 67 -1.57 -2.16 -22.79
C TYR A 67 -0.42 -2.15 -21.80
N GLN A 68 -0.58 -1.37 -20.72
CA GLN A 68 0.34 -1.33 -19.61
C GLN A 68 -0.24 -2.11 -18.42
N THR A 69 0.48 -3.13 -17.96
CA THR A 69 0.00 -4.06 -16.92
C THR A 69 0.21 -3.52 -15.50
N TRP A 70 1.14 -2.59 -15.30
CA TRP A 70 1.49 -2.09 -13.97
C TRP A 70 0.50 -1.04 -13.47
N ASN A 71 -0.23 -1.37 -12.41
CA ASN A 71 -1.05 -0.44 -11.63
C ASN A 71 -0.92 -0.78 -10.15
N GLU A 72 -1.00 0.20 -9.27
CA GLU A 72 -0.89 0.04 -7.83
C GLU A 72 -2.16 0.48 -7.11
N GLY A 73 -2.52 -0.23 -6.03
CA GLY A 73 -3.75 0.01 -5.30
C GLY A 73 -3.74 -0.61 -3.91
N LEU A 74 -2.65 -0.41 -3.12
CA LEU A 74 -2.54 -0.96 -1.77
C LEU A 74 -3.59 -0.39 -0.80
N HIS A 75 -3.89 0.90 -0.92
CA HIS A 75 -4.84 1.62 -0.05
C HIS A 75 -5.51 2.81 -0.76
N GLY A 76 -5.74 2.68 -2.04
CA GLY A 76 -6.29 3.65 -3.00
C GLY A 76 -5.62 3.46 -4.35
N VAL A 77 -6.23 3.94 -5.43
CA VAL A 77 -5.58 3.92 -6.75
C VAL A 77 -4.38 4.86 -6.72
N ALA A 78 -3.18 4.33 -6.97
CA ALA A 78 -1.95 5.09 -6.85
C ALA A 78 -1.44 5.64 -8.19
N ASN A 79 -0.64 6.70 -8.14
CA ASN A 79 0.17 7.25 -9.24
C ASN A 79 -0.62 7.68 -10.50
N SER A 80 -1.91 7.95 -10.38
CA SER A 80 -2.76 8.41 -11.49
C SER A 80 -3.68 9.57 -11.09
N GLY A 81 -3.16 10.53 -10.33
CA GLY A 81 -3.88 11.71 -9.88
C GLY A 81 -4.78 11.45 -8.67
N TYR A 82 -5.84 12.25 -8.51
CA TYR A 82 -6.73 12.15 -7.36
C TYR A 82 -7.35 10.77 -7.19
N ALA A 83 -7.39 10.31 -5.93
CA ALA A 83 -8.05 9.08 -5.52
C ALA A 83 -8.51 9.18 -4.05
N THR A 84 -9.35 8.26 -3.61
CA THR A 84 -9.57 8.08 -2.19
C THR A 84 -8.34 7.41 -1.56
N VAL A 85 -7.67 8.11 -0.64
CA VAL A 85 -6.53 7.56 0.11
C VAL A 85 -7.06 7.03 1.45
N PHE A 86 -7.04 5.71 1.60
CA PHE A 86 -7.36 5.00 2.84
C PHE A 86 -6.14 4.94 3.77
N PRO A 87 -6.29 4.51 5.04
CA PRO A 87 -5.13 4.12 5.83
C PRO A 87 -4.27 3.12 5.07
N GLN A 88 -2.95 3.20 5.24
CA GLN A 88 -2.03 2.22 4.64
C GLN A 88 -2.38 0.79 5.10
N ALA A 89 -1.98 -0.23 4.35
CA ALA A 89 -2.39 -1.62 4.57
C ALA A 89 -2.21 -2.11 6.02
N ILE A 90 -1.12 -1.70 6.69
CA ILE A 90 -0.91 -2.00 8.11
C ILE A 90 -1.97 -1.34 9.01
N GLY A 91 -2.45 -0.15 8.66
CA GLY A 91 -3.57 0.52 9.32
C GLY A 91 -4.90 -0.17 9.04
N ILE A 92 -5.12 -0.63 7.79
CA ILE A 92 -6.29 -1.47 7.45
C ILE A 92 -6.28 -2.76 8.27
N ALA A 93 -5.11 -3.40 8.44
CA ALA A 93 -4.97 -4.58 9.28
C ALA A 93 -5.31 -4.29 10.76
N ALA A 94 -4.93 -3.12 11.28
CA ALA A 94 -5.22 -2.71 12.64
C ALA A 94 -6.73 -2.55 12.94
N THR A 95 -7.59 -2.48 11.92
CA THR A 95 -9.05 -2.49 12.10
C THR A 95 -9.58 -3.85 12.52
N TRP A 96 -8.90 -4.95 12.15
CA TRP A 96 -9.39 -6.32 12.32
C TRP A 96 -10.82 -6.53 11.78
N ASP A 97 -11.17 -5.78 10.72
CA ASP A 97 -12.47 -5.83 10.06
C ASP A 97 -12.33 -6.26 8.58
N THR A 98 -12.61 -7.52 8.33
CA THR A 98 -12.56 -8.09 6.97
C THR A 98 -13.67 -7.52 6.06
N SER A 99 -14.81 -7.08 6.63
CA SER A 99 -15.88 -6.45 5.86
C SER A 99 -15.43 -5.07 5.35
N LEU A 100 -14.76 -4.30 6.22
CA LEU A 100 -14.19 -3.01 5.83
C LEU A 100 -13.07 -3.17 4.80
N ALA A 101 -12.17 -4.15 4.97
CA ALA A 101 -11.13 -4.44 3.98
C ALA A 101 -11.71 -4.78 2.60
N ARG A 102 -12.83 -5.52 2.55
CA ARG A 102 -13.56 -5.79 1.32
C ARG A 102 -14.13 -4.51 0.71
N GLN A 103 -14.82 -3.67 1.48
CA GLN A 103 -15.38 -2.40 1.01
C GLN A 103 -14.31 -1.46 0.45
N ILE A 104 -13.12 -1.42 1.08
CA ILE A 104 -11.97 -0.66 0.58
C ILE A 104 -11.54 -1.20 -0.80
N GLY A 105 -11.45 -2.52 -0.96
CA GLY A 105 -11.15 -3.14 -2.26
C GLY A 105 -12.19 -2.80 -3.33
N GLU A 106 -13.48 -2.79 -2.99
CA GLU A 106 -14.60 -2.40 -3.87
C GLU A 106 -14.44 -0.94 -4.34
N VAL A 107 -14.13 -0.01 -3.44
CA VAL A 107 -13.91 1.40 -3.80
C VAL A 107 -12.71 1.55 -4.72
N ILE A 108 -11.58 0.88 -4.43
CA ILE A 108 -10.39 0.92 -5.27
C ILE A 108 -10.71 0.44 -6.69
N ALA A 109 -11.44 -0.65 -6.83
CA ALA A 109 -11.83 -1.20 -8.13
C ALA A 109 -12.76 -0.24 -8.90
N THR A 110 -13.75 0.33 -8.22
CA THR A 110 -14.65 1.31 -8.81
C THR A 110 -13.92 2.57 -9.30
N GLU A 111 -13.02 3.13 -8.49
CA GLU A 111 -12.21 4.28 -8.91
C GLU A 111 -11.24 3.92 -10.05
N ALA A 112 -10.67 2.72 -10.02
CA ALA A 112 -9.84 2.20 -11.11
C ALA A 112 -10.62 2.10 -12.42
N ARG A 113 -11.86 1.59 -12.40
CA ARG A 113 -12.75 1.57 -13.57
C ARG A 113 -13.11 2.96 -14.05
N ALA A 114 -13.40 3.90 -13.16
CA ALA A 114 -13.68 5.28 -13.52
C ALA A 114 -12.51 5.91 -14.30
N LYS A 115 -11.28 5.74 -13.77
CA LYS A 115 -10.04 6.23 -14.40
C LYS A 115 -9.78 5.54 -15.75
N TYR A 116 -9.88 4.21 -15.78
CA TYR A 116 -9.70 3.43 -17.01
C TYR A 116 -10.70 3.85 -18.10
N ASN A 117 -11.98 3.97 -17.76
CA ASN A 117 -13.02 4.36 -18.72
C ASN A 117 -12.78 5.78 -19.27
N GLN A 118 -12.29 6.69 -18.42
CA GLN A 118 -11.90 8.02 -18.85
C GLN A 118 -10.68 7.96 -19.79
N ALA A 119 -9.62 7.25 -19.37
CA ALA A 119 -8.39 7.09 -20.14
C ALA A 119 -8.66 6.47 -21.53
N GLN A 120 -9.52 5.45 -21.62
CA GLN A 120 -9.91 4.86 -22.91
C GLN A 120 -10.61 5.87 -23.85
N ARG A 121 -11.49 6.73 -23.32
CA ARG A 121 -12.14 7.79 -24.11
C ARG A 121 -11.15 8.84 -24.64
N GLU A 122 -10.07 9.07 -23.89
CA GLU A 122 -8.99 10.02 -24.21
C GLU A 122 -7.86 9.39 -25.04
N GLY A 123 -7.91 8.06 -25.31
CA GLY A 123 -6.83 7.33 -25.98
C GLY A 123 -5.55 7.25 -25.12
N ASN A 124 -5.69 7.31 -23.80
CA ASN A 124 -4.59 7.22 -22.86
C ASN A 124 -4.42 5.76 -22.40
N HIS A 125 -3.35 5.09 -22.86
CA HIS A 125 -3.00 3.71 -22.50
C HIS A 125 -1.73 3.65 -21.61
N ARG A 126 -1.41 4.72 -20.92
CA ARG A 126 -0.20 4.87 -20.12
C ARG A 126 -0.20 3.98 -18.87
N ILE A 127 0.98 3.83 -18.28
CA ILE A 127 1.19 3.21 -16.96
C ILE A 127 0.24 3.83 -15.91
N PHE A 128 -0.27 3.03 -15.01
CA PHE A 128 -1.20 3.36 -13.92
C PHE A 128 -2.65 3.70 -14.36
N TYR A 129 -3.00 3.47 -15.64
CA TYR A 129 -4.36 3.64 -16.17
C TYR A 129 -4.99 2.32 -16.67
N GLY A 130 -4.39 1.17 -16.33
CA GLY A 130 -4.92 -0.15 -16.65
C GLY A 130 -5.85 -0.72 -15.57
N LEU A 131 -6.16 -2.02 -15.69
CA LEU A 131 -7.07 -2.76 -14.79
C LEU A 131 -6.39 -3.97 -14.11
N THR A 132 -5.07 -4.08 -14.19
CA THR A 132 -4.28 -5.11 -13.53
C THR A 132 -3.49 -4.48 -12.39
N PHE A 133 -3.88 -4.75 -11.14
CA PHE A 133 -3.34 -4.12 -9.93
C PHE A 133 -2.36 -5.05 -9.22
N TRP A 134 -1.15 -4.57 -8.95
CA TRP A 134 -0.12 -5.30 -8.21
C TRP A 134 -0.31 -5.14 -6.70
N SER A 135 -1.48 -5.54 -6.25
CA SER A 135 -1.96 -5.47 -4.87
C SER A 135 -2.92 -6.62 -4.58
N PRO A 136 -2.95 -7.14 -3.33
CA PRO A 136 -2.30 -6.68 -2.11
C PRO A 136 -0.90 -7.28 -1.89
N ASN A 137 -0.10 -6.64 -1.00
CA ASN A 137 1.11 -7.24 -0.44
C ASN A 137 0.74 -8.12 0.77
N VAL A 138 0.90 -9.44 0.63
CA VAL A 138 0.58 -10.43 1.67
C VAL A 138 1.82 -11.08 2.28
N ASN A 139 2.98 -10.45 2.16
CA ASN A 139 4.18 -10.86 2.87
C ASN A 139 4.02 -10.68 4.39
N ILE A 140 4.77 -11.47 5.15
CA ILE A 140 4.76 -11.39 6.61
C ILE A 140 5.72 -10.33 7.10
N PHE A 141 5.24 -9.37 7.88
CA PHE A 141 6.03 -8.32 8.50
C PHE A 141 6.86 -8.88 9.68
N ARG A 142 7.88 -9.71 9.35
CA ARG A 142 8.68 -10.41 10.35
C ARG A 142 9.64 -9.51 11.16
N ASP A 143 10.02 -8.36 10.61
CA ASP A 143 11.00 -7.46 11.21
C ASP A 143 10.60 -5.99 11.04
N PRO A 144 10.45 -5.24 12.14
CA PRO A 144 9.97 -3.85 12.09
C PRO A 144 10.94 -2.86 11.42
N ARG A 145 12.15 -3.27 11.05
CA ARG A 145 13.10 -2.47 10.28
C ARG A 145 12.77 -2.42 8.79
N TRP A 146 11.95 -3.34 8.30
CA TRP A 146 11.59 -3.41 6.89
C TRP A 146 10.72 -2.22 6.46
N GLY A 147 11.24 -1.38 5.53
CA GLY A 147 10.56 -0.17 5.08
C GLY A 147 9.21 -0.43 4.39
N ARG A 148 9.08 -1.55 3.66
CA ARG A 148 7.83 -1.97 3.01
C ARG A 148 6.89 -2.74 3.95
N GLY A 149 7.24 -2.93 5.22
CA GLY A 149 6.35 -3.57 6.20
C GLY A 149 4.98 -2.89 6.31
N GLN A 150 4.94 -1.58 6.13
CA GLN A 150 3.71 -0.77 6.08
C GLN A 150 2.70 -1.22 5.01
N GLU A 151 3.17 -1.81 3.91
CA GLU A 151 2.34 -2.28 2.80
C GLU A 151 1.60 -3.59 3.13
N THR A 152 1.90 -4.24 4.26
CA THR A 152 1.42 -5.58 4.63
C THR A 152 0.30 -5.54 5.67
N TYR A 153 -0.36 -6.69 5.84
CA TYR A 153 -1.36 -6.85 6.90
C TYR A 153 -0.77 -7.38 8.22
N GLY A 154 0.55 -7.21 8.43
CA GLY A 154 1.22 -7.48 9.69
C GLY A 154 1.99 -8.80 9.77
N GLU A 155 2.25 -9.25 10.99
CA GLU A 155 3.17 -10.35 11.28
C GLU A 155 2.50 -11.73 11.37
N ASP A 156 1.16 -11.79 11.38
CA ASP A 156 0.43 -13.03 11.58
C ASP A 156 -0.11 -13.61 10.27
N PRO A 157 0.18 -14.90 9.96
CA PRO A 157 -0.29 -15.52 8.73
C PRO A 157 -1.81 -15.65 8.61
N PHE A 158 -2.54 -15.79 9.73
CA PHE A 158 -4.00 -15.92 9.72
C PHE A 158 -4.68 -14.57 9.46
N LEU A 159 -4.26 -13.51 10.19
CA LEU A 159 -4.77 -12.16 9.97
C LEU A 159 -4.50 -11.71 8.54
N THR A 160 -3.25 -11.87 8.05
CA THR A 160 -2.86 -11.54 6.68
C THR A 160 -3.70 -12.30 5.66
N SER A 161 -3.96 -13.60 5.89
CA SER A 161 -4.84 -14.40 5.03
C SER A 161 -6.25 -13.84 4.96
N ARG A 162 -6.87 -13.54 6.11
CA ARG A 162 -8.26 -13.07 6.17
C ARG A 162 -8.43 -11.68 5.54
N MET A 163 -7.52 -10.75 5.86
CA MET A 163 -7.54 -9.39 5.30
C MET A 163 -7.25 -9.41 3.79
N GLY A 164 -6.22 -10.14 3.36
CA GLY A 164 -5.86 -10.24 1.94
C GLY A 164 -6.97 -10.87 1.08
N VAL A 165 -7.61 -11.95 1.57
CA VAL A 165 -8.77 -12.57 0.89
C VAL A 165 -9.92 -11.58 0.75
N ALA A 166 -10.26 -10.87 1.83
CA ALA A 166 -11.36 -9.89 1.82
C ALA A 166 -11.09 -8.75 0.82
N PHE A 167 -9.89 -8.20 0.85
CA PHE A 167 -9.44 -7.15 -0.06
C PHE A 167 -9.48 -7.58 -1.52
N ILE A 168 -8.94 -8.77 -1.86
CA ILE A 168 -8.97 -9.31 -3.22
C ILE A 168 -10.40 -9.51 -3.73
N ARG A 169 -11.28 -10.06 -2.88
CA ARG A 169 -12.69 -10.22 -3.23
C ARG A 169 -13.38 -8.88 -3.46
N GLY A 170 -13.03 -7.86 -2.70
CA GLY A 170 -13.49 -6.49 -2.95
C GLY A 170 -13.02 -5.99 -4.31
N MET A 171 -11.72 -6.08 -4.58
CA MET A 171 -11.15 -5.62 -5.85
C MET A 171 -11.70 -6.35 -7.08
N GLN A 172 -11.82 -7.67 -7.01
CA GLN A 172 -12.23 -8.47 -8.17
C GLN A 172 -13.76 -8.59 -8.34
N GLY A 173 -14.54 -8.28 -7.29
CA GLY A 173 -15.98 -8.53 -7.26
C GLY A 173 -16.33 -10.02 -7.11
N ASP A 174 -17.63 -10.33 -7.17
CA ASP A 174 -18.14 -11.69 -6.96
C ASP A 174 -18.31 -12.51 -8.25
N ASP A 175 -18.22 -11.87 -9.44
CA ASP A 175 -18.32 -12.57 -10.72
C ASP A 175 -16.92 -13.00 -11.21
N PRO A 176 -16.59 -14.30 -11.17
CA PRO A 176 -15.27 -14.77 -11.58
C PRO A 176 -15.02 -14.63 -13.09
N ASP A 177 -16.05 -14.50 -13.91
CA ASP A 177 -15.96 -14.36 -15.35
C ASP A 177 -15.85 -12.90 -15.81
N HIS A 178 -16.27 -11.95 -14.97
CA HIS A 178 -16.20 -10.52 -15.22
C HIS A 178 -15.64 -9.77 -13.99
N PRO A 179 -14.35 -9.95 -13.65
CA PRO A 179 -13.76 -9.24 -12.52
C PRO A 179 -13.75 -7.73 -12.79
N GLU A 180 -13.98 -6.95 -11.73
CA GLU A 180 -13.91 -5.49 -11.83
C GLU A 180 -12.48 -5.05 -12.18
N VAL A 181 -11.49 -5.56 -11.46
CA VAL A 181 -10.07 -5.46 -11.79
C VAL A 181 -9.37 -6.81 -11.51
N VAL A 182 -8.15 -6.99 -12.01
CA VAL A 182 -7.29 -8.09 -11.60
C VAL A 182 -6.47 -7.67 -10.39
N ALA A 183 -6.59 -8.38 -9.27
CA ALA A 183 -5.71 -8.27 -8.12
C ALA A 183 -4.51 -9.21 -8.26
N THR A 184 -3.38 -8.84 -7.65
CA THR A 184 -2.12 -9.62 -7.67
C THR A 184 -1.60 -9.80 -6.25
N SER A 185 -1.52 -11.04 -5.75
CA SER A 185 -0.86 -11.31 -4.48
C SER A 185 0.65 -11.22 -4.62
N LYS A 186 1.31 -10.36 -3.83
CA LYS A 186 2.75 -10.11 -3.92
C LYS A 186 3.42 -10.15 -2.54
N HIS A 187 4.72 -10.37 -2.47
CA HIS A 187 5.67 -10.88 -3.44
C HIS A 187 5.96 -12.35 -3.11
N TYR A 188 5.72 -13.26 -4.03
CA TYR A 188 5.77 -14.72 -3.83
C TYR A 188 7.17 -15.29 -4.13
N ALA A 189 7.92 -15.72 -3.11
CA ALA A 189 7.60 -15.77 -1.71
C ALA A 189 8.83 -15.43 -0.84
N VAL A 190 8.61 -15.41 0.49
CA VAL A 190 9.69 -15.20 1.49
C VAL A 190 10.42 -13.87 1.27
N HIS A 191 9.66 -12.80 1.03
CA HIS A 191 10.18 -11.43 0.82
C HIS A 191 9.75 -10.54 2.00
N SER A 192 10.72 -10.07 2.80
CA SER A 192 10.50 -9.14 3.92
C SER A 192 11.79 -8.46 4.39
N GLY A 193 12.54 -7.91 3.43
CA GLY A 193 13.80 -7.18 3.64
C GLY A 193 14.98 -8.06 4.03
N PRO A 194 16.18 -7.51 4.03
CA PRO A 194 16.54 -6.12 3.75
C PRO A 194 16.41 -5.72 2.26
N ASP A 195 15.83 -4.54 2.01
CA ASP A 195 15.65 -4.05 0.63
C ASP A 195 16.98 -3.77 -0.08
N ALA A 196 18.01 -3.35 0.64
CA ALA A 196 19.34 -3.08 0.07
C ALA A 196 19.99 -4.30 -0.60
N THR A 197 19.52 -5.51 -0.32
CA THR A 197 20.05 -6.75 -0.89
C THR A 197 18.97 -7.58 -1.59
N ARG A 198 17.77 -7.05 -1.77
CA ARG A 198 16.60 -7.81 -2.25
C ARG A 198 16.86 -8.52 -3.59
N ASP A 199 17.55 -7.86 -4.51
CA ASP A 199 17.80 -8.35 -5.87
C ASP A 199 18.83 -9.49 -5.92
N SER A 200 19.65 -9.67 -4.85
CA SER A 200 20.70 -10.68 -4.77
C SER A 200 20.59 -11.60 -3.55
N ALA A 201 19.60 -11.37 -2.68
CA ALA A 201 19.43 -12.17 -1.47
C ALA A 201 19.10 -13.63 -1.80
N ASN A 202 19.89 -14.56 -1.27
CA ASN A 202 19.53 -15.97 -1.20
C ASN A 202 19.03 -16.26 0.22
N VAL A 203 17.73 -16.42 0.37
CA VAL A 203 17.07 -16.63 1.65
C VAL A 203 17.05 -18.11 1.99
N ASN A 204 17.68 -18.46 3.11
CA ASN A 204 17.60 -19.82 3.65
C ASN A 204 16.43 -19.88 4.64
N VAL A 205 15.46 -20.73 4.38
CA VAL A 205 14.27 -20.89 5.21
C VAL A 205 14.00 -22.38 5.48
N SER A 206 13.67 -22.71 6.74
CA SER A 206 13.28 -24.09 7.04
C SER A 206 11.97 -24.46 6.33
N ALA A 207 11.82 -25.72 5.94
CA ALA A 207 10.57 -26.21 5.34
C ALA A 207 9.37 -25.93 6.25
N ARG A 208 9.58 -25.97 7.56
CA ARG A 208 8.58 -25.60 8.56
C ARG A 208 8.20 -24.13 8.47
N ASP A 209 9.15 -23.20 8.55
CA ASP A 209 8.84 -21.76 8.51
C ASP A 209 8.20 -21.36 7.18
N LEU A 210 8.64 -21.97 6.08
CA LEU A 210 8.06 -21.79 4.75
C LEU A 210 6.55 -22.13 4.78
N GLU A 211 6.20 -23.35 5.22
CA GLU A 211 4.82 -23.84 5.20
C GLU A 211 3.94 -23.28 6.33
N GLU A 212 4.53 -22.91 7.46
CA GLU A 212 3.78 -22.45 8.64
C GLU A 212 3.60 -20.92 8.68
N THR A 213 4.53 -20.16 8.07
CA THR A 213 4.55 -18.70 8.17
C THR A 213 4.48 -17.98 6.83
N TYR A 214 5.35 -18.32 5.86
CA TYR A 214 5.50 -17.52 4.65
C TYR A 214 4.49 -17.86 3.54
N LEU A 215 4.04 -19.10 3.40
CA LEU A 215 3.12 -19.49 2.34
C LEU A 215 1.61 -19.42 2.66
N PRO A 216 1.13 -19.46 3.92
CA PRO A 216 -0.30 -19.57 4.21
C PRO A 216 -1.15 -18.44 3.64
N ALA A 217 -0.66 -17.19 3.65
CA ALA A 217 -1.39 -16.06 3.10
C ALA A 217 -1.57 -16.18 1.58
N PHE A 218 -0.51 -16.56 0.84
CA PHE A 218 -0.60 -16.81 -0.60
C PHE A 218 -1.55 -17.96 -0.93
N ARG A 219 -1.47 -19.06 -0.19
CA ARG A 219 -2.42 -20.16 -0.35
C ARG A 219 -3.87 -19.71 -0.17
N SER A 220 -4.15 -18.91 0.86
CA SER A 220 -5.50 -18.41 1.12
C SER A 220 -5.98 -17.46 0.03
N THR A 221 -5.13 -16.56 -0.45
CA THR A 221 -5.49 -15.64 -1.53
C THR A 221 -5.77 -16.36 -2.86
N VAL A 222 -5.09 -17.48 -3.12
CA VAL A 222 -5.35 -18.33 -4.29
C VAL A 222 -6.64 -19.14 -4.11
N ILE A 223 -6.78 -19.89 -3.01
CA ILE A 223 -7.87 -20.86 -2.82
C ILE A 223 -9.18 -20.17 -2.40
N ASP A 224 -9.10 -19.27 -1.41
CA ASP A 224 -10.26 -18.61 -0.83
C ASP A 224 -10.54 -17.25 -1.50
N GLY A 225 -9.51 -16.53 -1.93
CA GLY A 225 -9.60 -15.22 -2.58
C GLY A 225 -9.81 -15.28 -4.09
N HIS A 226 -9.50 -16.41 -4.72
CA HIS A 226 -9.56 -16.59 -6.18
C HIS A 226 -8.77 -15.53 -6.95
N VAL A 227 -7.62 -15.11 -6.39
CA VAL A 227 -6.76 -14.09 -7.01
C VAL A 227 -6.42 -14.46 -8.45
N LYS A 228 -6.44 -13.46 -9.35
CA LYS A 228 -6.21 -13.68 -10.80
C LYS A 228 -4.74 -13.59 -11.19
N SER A 229 -3.90 -12.97 -10.34
CA SER A 229 -2.46 -12.84 -10.59
C SER A 229 -1.66 -13.06 -9.30
N VAL A 230 -0.43 -13.55 -9.46
CA VAL A 230 0.57 -13.67 -8.39
C VAL A 230 1.89 -13.09 -8.91
N MET A 231 2.58 -12.30 -8.09
CA MET A 231 3.89 -11.74 -8.44
C MET A 231 5.00 -12.51 -7.75
N CYS A 232 5.94 -13.10 -8.50
CA CYS A 232 7.12 -13.70 -7.91
C CYS A 232 8.14 -12.65 -7.45
N ALA A 233 8.82 -12.95 -6.34
CA ALA A 233 9.70 -12.00 -5.64
C ALA A 233 11.08 -11.87 -6.29
N TYR A 234 11.84 -10.85 -5.87
CA TYR A 234 13.24 -10.63 -6.27
C TYR A 234 14.20 -11.73 -5.80
N ASN A 235 14.06 -12.15 -4.54
CA ASN A 235 15.03 -12.99 -3.85
C ASN A 235 15.04 -14.45 -4.37
N ALA A 236 16.18 -15.11 -4.20
CA ALA A 236 16.28 -16.57 -4.27
C ALA A 236 15.88 -17.21 -2.93
N ILE A 237 15.40 -18.45 -2.99
CA ILE A 237 15.09 -19.30 -1.82
C ILE A 237 15.88 -20.58 -1.96
N ASP A 238 16.73 -20.86 -0.96
CA ASP A 238 17.57 -22.06 -0.92
C ASP A 238 18.35 -22.29 -2.23
N GLY A 239 18.86 -21.19 -2.83
CA GLY A 239 19.68 -21.20 -4.04
C GLY A 239 18.91 -21.11 -5.36
N THR A 240 17.58 -20.92 -5.35
CA THR A 240 16.79 -20.78 -6.59
C THR A 240 15.97 -19.50 -6.58
N ALA A 241 16.16 -18.64 -7.60
CA ALA A 241 15.42 -17.38 -7.75
C ALA A 241 13.91 -17.64 -7.78
N ALA A 242 13.14 -16.87 -7.02
CA ALA A 242 11.69 -17.10 -6.84
C ALA A 242 10.94 -17.16 -8.18
N CYS A 243 11.32 -16.33 -9.17
CA CYS A 243 10.73 -16.31 -10.50
C CYS A 243 11.15 -17.50 -11.40
N ALA A 244 12.14 -18.32 -10.99
CA ALA A 244 12.57 -19.53 -11.66
C ALA A 244 12.37 -20.79 -10.80
N ASN A 245 11.67 -20.67 -9.66
CA ASN A 245 11.53 -21.74 -8.68
C ASN A 245 10.31 -22.62 -8.96
N ALA A 246 10.54 -23.80 -9.58
CA ALA A 246 9.47 -24.73 -9.92
C ALA A 246 8.71 -25.26 -8.69
N MET A 247 9.38 -25.44 -7.54
CA MET A 247 8.71 -25.85 -6.29
C MET A 247 7.63 -24.84 -5.89
N LEU A 248 7.90 -23.55 -6.01
CA LEU A 248 6.91 -22.51 -5.74
C LEU A 248 5.84 -22.44 -6.83
N LEU A 249 6.27 -22.29 -8.09
CA LEU A 249 5.39 -21.91 -9.20
C LEU A 249 4.59 -23.09 -9.79
N GLN A 250 5.15 -24.32 -9.79
CA GLN A 250 4.45 -25.52 -10.26
C GLN A 250 3.88 -26.31 -9.10
N ASP A 251 4.73 -26.83 -8.18
CA ASP A 251 4.27 -27.78 -7.17
C ASP A 251 3.24 -27.17 -6.20
N HIS A 252 3.48 -25.94 -5.72
CA HIS A 252 2.54 -25.24 -4.82
C HIS A 252 1.42 -24.54 -5.59
N LEU A 253 1.73 -23.53 -6.43
CA LEU A 253 0.70 -22.72 -7.06
C LEU A 253 -0.17 -23.51 -8.04
N ARG A 254 0.44 -24.15 -9.02
CA ARG A 254 -0.32 -24.83 -10.10
C ARG A 254 -0.90 -26.17 -9.63
N ASP A 255 -0.08 -27.04 -9.00
CA ASP A 255 -0.46 -28.42 -8.72
C ASP A 255 -1.21 -28.57 -7.40
N ALA A 256 -0.72 -27.99 -6.29
CA ALA A 256 -1.39 -28.13 -5.01
C ALA A 256 -2.60 -27.16 -4.87
N TRP A 257 -2.43 -25.89 -5.21
CA TRP A 257 -3.47 -24.86 -4.99
C TRP A 257 -4.35 -24.63 -6.23
N LYS A 258 -4.05 -25.26 -7.38
CA LYS A 258 -4.85 -25.20 -8.62
C LYS A 258 -5.00 -23.78 -9.18
N PHE A 259 -4.00 -22.93 -9.01
CA PHE A 259 -3.97 -21.59 -9.54
C PHE A 259 -4.10 -21.57 -11.07
N LYS A 260 -5.04 -20.80 -11.60
CA LYS A 260 -5.35 -20.73 -13.04
C LYS A 260 -4.99 -19.38 -13.67
N GLY A 261 -4.68 -18.35 -12.86
CA GLY A 261 -4.32 -17.02 -13.32
C GLY A 261 -2.91 -16.96 -13.92
N PHE A 262 -2.39 -15.77 -14.13
CA PHE A 262 -1.03 -15.55 -14.62
C PHE A 262 -0.06 -15.18 -13.49
N ILE A 263 1.24 -15.43 -13.74
CA ILE A 263 2.31 -15.09 -12.81
C ILE A 263 3.15 -13.98 -13.46
N VAL A 264 3.24 -12.83 -12.79
CA VAL A 264 4.10 -11.70 -13.18
C VAL A 264 5.38 -11.71 -12.34
N SER A 265 6.52 -11.33 -12.93
CA SER A 265 7.74 -11.08 -12.15
C SER A 265 7.66 -9.74 -11.43
N ASP A 266 8.35 -9.60 -10.30
CA ASP A 266 8.74 -8.30 -9.81
C ASP A 266 9.68 -7.61 -10.82
N CYS A 267 9.80 -6.27 -10.74
CA CYS A 267 10.47 -5.50 -11.78
C CYS A 267 11.97 -5.78 -11.80
N SER A 268 12.49 -6.20 -12.95
CA SER A 268 13.86 -6.69 -13.17
C SER A 268 14.18 -8.08 -12.61
N ALA A 269 13.29 -8.73 -11.84
CA ALA A 269 13.57 -10.02 -11.21
C ALA A 269 13.94 -11.15 -12.21
N ILE A 270 13.55 -11.04 -13.48
CA ILE A 270 14.00 -11.95 -14.52
C ILE A 270 15.49 -11.74 -14.84
N ALA A 271 15.92 -10.49 -14.97
CA ALA A 271 17.32 -10.17 -15.21
C ALA A 271 18.20 -10.55 -14.01
N ASP A 272 17.69 -10.47 -12.80
CA ASP A 272 18.40 -10.82 -11.56
C ASP A 272 18.76 -12.30 -11.49
N ILE A 273 18.01 -13.21 -12.14
CA ILE A 273 18.37 -14.63 -12.25
C ILE A 273 19.77 -14.79 -12.84
N ALA A 274 20.13 -13.98 -13.84
CA ALA A 274 21.46 -13.99 -14.44
C ALA A 274 22.44 -13.04 -13.72
N ASN A 275 22.03 -11.79 -13.48
CA ASN A 275 22.93 -10.72 -13.08
C ASN A 275 23.28 -10.75 -11.58
N SER A 276 22.30 -11.10 -10.73
CA SER A 276 22.39 -11.03 -9.28
C SER A 276 22.50 -12.41 -8.63
N HIS A 277 21.69 -13.37 -9.07
CA HIS A 277 21.68 -14.76 -8.53
C HIS A 277 22.68 -15.70 -9.25
N HIS A 278 23.12 -15.34 -10.46
CA HIS A 278 24.08 -16.12 -11.27
C HIS A 278 23.62 -17.56 -11.58
N GLU A 279 22.31 -17.79 -11.70
CA GLU A 279 21.72 -19.08 -12.04
C GLU A 279 21.67 -19.31 -13.56
N ALA A 280 21.87 -18.27 -14.36
CA ALA A 280 21.91 -18.32 -15.81
C ALA A 280 23.11 -17.54 -16.36
N PRO A 281 23.67 -17.92 -17.52
CA PRO A 281 24.82 -17.25 -18.10
C PRO A 281 24.48 -15.87 -18.70
N ASP A 282 23.22 -15.65 -19.06
CA ASP A 282 22.71 -14.40 -19.65
C ASP A 282 21.18 -14.27 -19.46
N ILE A 283 20.64 -13.13 -19.85
CA ILE A 283 19.20 -12.83 -19.69
C ILE A 283 18.31 -13.76 -20.54
N MET A 284 18.76 -14.21 -21.73
CA MET A 284 17.99 -15.15 -22.53
C MET A 284 17.80 -16.49 -21.81
N HIS A 285 18.85 -17.03 -21.21
CA HIS A 285 18.76 -18.27 -20.44
C HIS A 285 17.97 -18.07 -19.14
N ALA A 286 18.09 -16.91 -18.48
CA ALA A 286 17.27 -16.54 -17.35
C ALA A 286 15.77 -16.51 -17.71
N SER A 287 15.41 -15.88 -18.82
CA SER A 287 14.05 -15.85 -19.35
C SER A 287 13.51 -17.26 -19.63
N VAL A 288 14.34 -18.15 -20.21
CA VAL A 288 13.97 -19.55 -20.45
C VAL A 288 13.72 -20.31 -19.15
N LEU A 289 14.55 -20.11 -18.10
CA LEU A 289 14.34 -20.71 -16.78
C LEU A 289 13.02 -20.25 -16.18
N ALA A 290 12.74 -18.95 -16.20
CA ALA A 290 11.54 -18.35 -15.64
C ALA A 290 10.25 -18.85 -16.34
N ILE A 291 10.18 -18.82 -17.66
CA ILE A 291 9.02 -19.33 -18.42
C ILE A 291 8.80 -20.82 -18.14
N LYS A 292 9.85 -21.64 -18.13
CA LYS A 292 9.75 -23.07 -17.84
C LYS A 292 9.30 -23.35 -16.41
N ALA A 293 9.69 -22.51 -15.45
CA ALA A 293 9.22 -22.60 -14.07
C ALA A 293 7.76 -22.15 -13.91
N GLY A 294 7.23 -21.33 -14.82
CA GLY A 294 5.82 -20.94 -14.85
C GLY A 294 5.54 -19.44 -14.73
N THR A 295 6.56 -18.58 -14.76
CA THR A 295 6.39 -17.12 -14.87
C THR A 295 5.84 -16.76 -16.25
N ASP A 296 4.75 -16.01 -16.31
CA ASP A 296 4.03 -15.72 -17.53
C ASP A 296 4.31 -14.31 -18.11
N LEU A 297 4.68 -13.35 -17.25
CA LEU A 297 4.85 -11.94 -17.61
C LEU A 297 6.08 -11.37 -16.93
N SER A 298 6.88 -10.60 -17.65
CA SER A 298 8.04 -9.87 -17.10
C SER A 298 7.71 -8.40 -16.86
N CYS A 299 8.06 -7.87 -15.68
CA CYS A 299 8.23 -6.43 -15.50
C CYS A 299 9.66 -6.05 -15.90
N SER A 300 9.79 -5.34 -17.03
CA SER A 300 11.08 -5.04 -17.67
C SER A 300 11.41 -3.54 -17.67
N VAL A 301 10.84 -2.79 -16.72
CA VAL A 301 10.93 -1.33 -16.66
C VAL A 301 12.38 -0.85 -16.53
N TRP A 302 13.22 -1.52 -15.75
CA TRP A 302 14.63 -1.11 -15.52
C TRP A 302 15.65 -1.99 -16.22
N GLN A 303 15.33 -3.26 -16.45
CA GLN A 303 16.22 -4.22 -17.11
C GLN A 303 15.43 -5.11 -18.06
N PRO A 304 16.02 -5.53 -19.19
CA PRO A 304 15.35 -6.43 -20.13
C PRO A 304 14.99 -7.75 -19.46
N GLY A 305 13.83 -8.32 -19.85
CA GLY A 305 13.34 -9.59 -19.36
C GLY A 305 13.00 -10.53 -20.53
N PHE A 306 11.73 -10.64 -20.86
CA PHE A 306 11.22 -11.58 -21.85
C PHE A 306 11.38 -11.16 -23.33
N ASN A 307 11.97 -10.00 -23.60
CA ASN A 307 12.24 -9.51 -24.95
C ASN A 307 13.10 -10.45 -25.82
N THR A 308 13.80 -11.41 -25.24
CA THR A 308 14.65 -12.40 -25.93
C THR A 308 13.93 -13.72 -26.25
N LEU A 309 12.68 -13.91 -25.81
CA LEU A 309 11.98 -15.21 -25.89
C LEU A 309 11.75 -15.70 -27.32
N ALA A 310 11.41 -14.81 -28.26
CA ALA A 310 11.27 -15.21 -29.66
C ALA A 310 12.58 -15.78 -30.25
N GLU A 311 13.71 -15.18 -29.85
CA GLU A 311 15.03 -15.69 -30.25
C GLU A 311 15.35 -17.03 -29.57
N ALA A 312 15.00 -17.18 -28.29
CA ALA A 312 15.17 -18.45 -27.57
C ALA A 312 14.41 -19.61 -28.24
N VAL A 313 13.19 -19.36 -28.72
CA VAL A 313 12.41 -20.35 -29.50
C VAL A 313 13.12 -20.69 -30.80
N ARG A 314 13.58 -19.68 -31.57
CA ARG A 314 14.32 -19.89 -32.83
C ARG A 314 15.62 -20.70 -32.63
N LYS A 315 16.24 -20.55 -31.46
CA LYS A 315 17.44 -21.33 -31.04
C LYS A 315 17.11 -22.71 -30.49
N GLY A 316 15.85 -23.08 -30.35
CA GLY A 316 15.41 -24.36 -29.79
C GLY A 316 15.60 -24.53 -28.28
N LEU A 317 15.82 -23.42 -27.53
CA LEU A 317 15.94 -23.41 -26.08
C LEU A 317 14.58 -23.52 -25.39
N LEU A 318 13.51 -23.08 -26.08
CA LEU A 318 12.13 -23.03 -25.60
C LEU A 318 11.19 -23.45 -26.75
N SER A 319 10.02 -23.98 -26.42
CA SER A 319 8.99 -24.24 -27.42
C SER A 319 8.07 -23.05 -27.63
N GLU A 320 7.48 -22.88 -28.81
CA GLU A 320 6.47 -21.83 -29.04
C GLU A 320 5.22 -22.09 -28.15
N ASP A 321 4.91 -23.37 -27.85
CA ASP A 321 3.80 -23.71 -26.94
C ASP A 321 3.98 -23.16 -25.54
N ASP A 322 5.23 -22.99 -25.06
CA ASP A 322 5.49 -22.39 -23.76
C ASP A 322 5.04 -20.91 -23.74
N LEU A 323 5.35 -20.15 -24.81
CA LEU A 323 4.89 -18.77 -24.97
C LEU A 323 3.37 -18.73 -25.14
N THR A 324 2.83 -19.59 -25.98
CA THR A 324 1.39 -19.67 -26.25
C THR A 324 0.59 -19.80 -24.98
N ARG A 325 0.99 -20.72 -24.06
CA ARG A 325 0.31 -20.90 -22.76
C ARG A 325 0.33 -19.64 -21.90
N SER A 326 1.44 -18.94 -21.85
CA SER A 326 1.55 -17.69 -21.06
C SER A 326 0.70 -16.57 -21.65
N VAL A 327 0.74 -16.38 -22.98
CA VAL A 327 -0.08 -15.38 -23.67
C VAL A 327 -1.59 -15.68 -23.49
N GLU A 328 -2.00 -16.96 -23.60
CA GLU A 328 -3.39 -17.36 -23.38
C GLU A 328 -3.90 -17.03 -21.96
N ARG A 329 -3.07 -17.20 -20.93
CA ARG A 329 -3.42 -16.81 -19.55
C ARG A 329 -3.63 -15.31 -19.41
N LEU A 330 -2.72 -14.51 -19.97
CA LEU A 330 -2.81 -13.05 -19.96
C LEU A 330 -4.05 -12.56 -20.71
N TYR A 331 -4.27 -13.08 -21.91
CA TYR A 331 -5.43 -12.69 -22.70
C TYR A 331 -6.75 -13.19 -22.14
N THR A 332 -6.77 -14.34 -21.47
CA THR A 332 -7.96 -14.78 -20.72
C THR A 332 -8.36 -13.73 -19.68
N ALA A 333 -7.40 -13.21 -18.92
CA ALA A 333 -7.67 -12.14 -17.95
C ALA A 333 -8.15 -10.84 -18.64
N ARG A 334 -7.51 -10.42 -19.75
CA ARG A 334 -7.93 -9.23 -20.52
C ARG A 334 -9.33 -9.37 -21.12
N PHE A 335 -9.72 -10.56 -21.60
CA PHE A 335 -11.08 -10.86 -22.06
C PHE A 335 -12.09 -10.85 -20.90
N GLN A 336 -11.73 -11.37 -19.74
CA GLN A 336 -12.56 -11.31 -18.52
C GLN A 336 -12.80 -9.86 -18.06
N LEU A 337 -11.79 -8.99 -18.23
CA LEU A 337 -11.91 -7.54 -17.95
C LEU A 337 -12.78 -6.79 -18.96
N GLY A 338 -13.22 -7.43 -20.06
CA GLY A 338 -14.05 -6.83 -21.11
C GLY A 338 -13.30 -5.92 -22.08
N MET A 339 -11.96 -5.94 -22.10
CA MET A 339 -11.13 -4.99 -22.87
C MET A 339 -11.31 -5.07 -24.39
N PHE A 340 -11.89 -6.15 -24.91
CA PHE A 340 -12.11 -6.39 -26.34
C PHE A 340 -13.60 -6.46 -26.70
N ASP A 341 -14.48 -6.06 -25.79
CA ASP A 341 -15.91 -6.03 -26.01
C ASP A 341 -16.36 -4.67 -26.58
N ALA A 342 -17.55 -4.62 -27.15
CA ALA A 342 -18.06 -3.36 -27.69
C ALA A 342 -18.23 -2.33 -26.57
N PRO A 343 -17.80 -1.07 -26.76
CA PRO A 343 -17.97 -0.02 -25.76
C PRO A 343 -19.42 0.06 -25.24
N GLY A 344 -19.59 0.11 -23.93
CA GLY A 344 -20.91 0.15 -23.27
C GLY A 344 -21.60 -1.20 -23.12
N SER A 345 -20.96 -2.32 -23.50
CA SER A 345 -21.54 -3.67 -23.33
C SER A 345 -21.09 -4.36 -22.03
N GLY A 346 -20.03 -3.90 -21.41
CA GLY A 346 -19.50 -4.45 -20.17
C GLY A 346 -20.24 -3.94 -18.92
N PRO A 347 -20.23 -4.70 -17.82
CA PRO A 347 -20.93 -4.32 -16.59
C PRO A 347 -20.37 -3.05 -15.92
N TYR A 348 -19.10 -2.70 -16.19
CA TYR A 348 -18.41 -1.58 -15.55
C TYR A 348 -18.14 -0.38 -16.48
N ASP A 349 -18.61 -0.45 -17.72
CA ASP A 349 -18.34 0.62 -18.72
C ASP A 349 -19.06 1.94 -18.40
N SER A 350 -20.11 1.88 -17.55
CA SER A 350 -20.87 3.05 -17.12
C SER A 350 -20.31 3.74 -15.86
N VAL A 351 -19.27 3.20 -15.24
CA VAL A 351 -18.67 3.81 -14.04
C VAL A 351 -18.08 5.17 -14.42
N ALA A 352 -18.58 6.22 -13.75
CA ALA A 352 -18.31 7.60 -14.10
C ALA A 352 -17.11 8.18 -13.34
N PRO A 353 -16.42 9.20 -13.90
CA PRO A 353 -15.33 9.90 -13.20
C PRO A 353 -15.75 10.55 -11.87
N SER A 354 -17.05 10.79 -11.64
CA SER A 354 -17.58 11.32 -10.37
C SER A 354 -17.41 10.37 -9.18
N GLU A 355 -17.11 9.09 -9.43
CA GLU A 355 -16.81 8.12 -8.38
C GLU A 355 -15.42 8.36 -7.76
N ILE A 356 -14.48 8.98 -8.52
CA ILE A 356 -13.11 9.24 -8.05
C ILE A 356 -13.15 10.21 -6.86
N ALA A 357 -12.64 9.74 -5.71
CA ALA A 357 -12.63 10.48 -4.45
C ALA A 357 -14.00 11.07 -4.06
N SER A 358 -15.10 10.36 -4.35
CA SER A 358 -16.46 10.80 -4.03
C SER A 358 -16.65 11.04 -2.52
N GLU A 359 -17.70 11.76 -2.13
CA GLU A 359 -18.00 12.01 -0.72
C GLU A 359 -18.21 10.69 0.05
N GLU A 360 -18.89 9.71 -0.56
CA GLU A 360 -19.14 8.40 0.03
C GLU A 360 -17.81 7.64 0.24
N HIS A 361 -16.92 7.65 -0.74
CA HIS A 361 -15.62 7.00 -0.64
C HIS A 361 -14.73 7.64 0.44
N ARG A 362 -14.71 8.98 0.52
CA ARG A 362 -14.00 9.70 1.59
C ARG A 362 -14.61 9.45 2.97
N ALA A 363 -15.92 9.27 3.06
CA ALA A 363 -16.56 8.89 4.32
C ALA A 363 -16.15 7.47 4.76
N LEU A 364 -15.98 6.52 3.81
CA LEU A 364 -15.45 5.20 4.11
C LEU A 364 -13.97 5.28 4.56
N SER A 365 -13.15 6.15 3.94
CA SER A 365 -11.78 6.41 4.39
C SER A 365 -11.74 6.93 5.83
N LEU A 366 -12.64 7.85 6.19
CA LEU A 366 -12.77 8.33 7.59
C LEU A 366 -13.16 7.18 8.54
N LYS A 367 -14.09 6.32 8.15
CA LYS A 367 -14.45 5.13 8.95
C LYS A 367 -13.22 4.23 9.16
N ALA A 368 -12.48 3.94 8.10
CA ALA A 368 -11.27 3.12 8.18
C ALA A 368 -10.20 3.74 9.09
N ALA A 369 -9.98 5.06 8.98
CA ALA A 369 -9.06 5.79 9.84
C ALA A 369 -9.48 5.72 11.34
N ARG A 370 -10.77 5.87 11.65
CA ARG A 370 -11.28 5.73 13.04
C ARG A 370 -11.04 4.34 13.60
N GLU A 371 -11.31 3.30 12.79
CA GLU A 371 -11.18 1.92 13.22
C GLU A 371 -9.73 1.45 13.32
N SER A 372 -8.78 2.10 12.62
CA SER A 372 -7.36 1.75 12.63
C SER A 372 -6.60 2.29 13.84
N ILE A 373 -7.07 3.35 14.50
CA ILE A 373 -6.39 3.97 15.65
C ILE A 373 -6.32 3.00 16.84
N VAL A 374 -5.09 2.75 17.31
CA VAL A 374 -4.82 1.90 18.47
C VAL A 374 -4.45 2.75 19.67
N LEU A 375 -5.25 2.69 20.72
CA LEU A 375 -4.91 3.30 22.00
C LEU A 375 -3.98 2.36 22.78
N LEU A 376 -2.72 2.79 23.01
CA LEU A 376 -1.68 1.97 23.64
C LEU A 376 -1.57 2.16 25.14
N THR A 377 -1.71 3.40 25.62
CA THR A 377 -1.79 3.73 27.05
C THR A 377 -2.81 4.83 27.28
N ASN A 378 -3.49 4.79 28.42
CA ASN A 378 -4.36 5.85 28.90
C ASN A 378 -4.56 5.70 30.40
N ASP A 379 -4.08 6.64 31.19
CA ASP A 379 -4.26 6.68 32.65
C ASP A 379 -5.60 7.32 33.07
N GLY A 380 -6.55 7.41 32.12
CA GLY A 380 -7.86 8.04 32.32
C GLY A 380 -7.91 9.49 31.87
N PHE A 381 -6.86 10.01 31.23
CA PHE A 381 -6.80 11.37 30.74
C PHE A 381 -7.61 11.60 29.46
N LEU A 382 -7.62 10.62 28.56
CA LEU A 382 -8.47 10.61 27.37
C LEU A 382 -9.83 9.94 27.65
N PRO A 383 -10.91 10.45 27.03
CA PRO A 383 -10.98 11.57 26.07
C PRO A 383 -10.82 12.93 26.76
N LEU A 384 -10.33 13.93 26.00
CA LEU A 384 -10.09 15.28 26.50
C LEU A 384 -11.40 15.96 26.94
N ALA A 385 -11.44 16.43 28.17
CA ALA A 385 -12.60 17.11 28.73
C ALA A 385 -12.56 18.63 28.45
N ASN A 386 -12.95 19.05 27.24
CA ASN A 386 -13.11 20.46 26.84
C ASN A 386 -11.91 21.36 27.19
N PRO A 387 -10.70 21.07 26.70
CA PRO A 387 -9.52 21.89 26.98
C PRO A 387 -9.73 23.29 26.39
N LYS A 388 -9.25 24.32 27.10
CA LYS A 388 -9.31 25.71 26.60
C LYS A 388 -8.10 26.08 25.75
N LYS A 389 -6.95 25.47 26.03
CA LYS A 389 -5.69 25.75 25.35
C LYS A 389 -4.99 24.44 25.04
N ILE A 390 -4.79 24.15 23.78
CA ILE A 390 -4.11 22.95 23.30
C ILE A 390 -2.80 23.37 22.63
N ALA A 391 -1.68 22.76 23.02
CA ALA A 391 -0.46 22.82 22.24
C ALA A 391 -0.40 21.60 21.33
N VAL A 392 -0.40 21.80 20.02
CA VAL A 392 -0.13 20.78 19.00
C VAL A 392 1.34 20.90 18.63
N ILE A 393 2.12 19.86 18.90
CA ILE A 393 3.58 19.92 18.77
C ILE A 393 4.07 18.68 18.04
N GLY A 394 4.98 18.87 17.09
CA GLY A 394 5.67 17.76 16.45
C GLY A 394 5.74 17.88 14.94
N PRO A 395 6.75 17.22 14.32
CA PRO A 395 6.99 17.31 12.88
C PRO A 395 5.91 16.64 12.02
N THR A 396 5.18 15.68 12.58
CA THR A 396 4.11 14.96 11.84
C THR A 396 2.70 15.54 12.10
N ALA A 397 2.60 16.65 12.84
CA ALA A 397 1.31 17.29 13.14
C ALA A 397 0.64 17.92 11.91
N ASP A 398 1.46 18.40 10.96
CA ASP A 398 1.01 19.11 9.75
C ASP A 398 1.81 18.65 8.49
N LEU A 399 2.19 17.39 8.45
CA LEU A 399 2.92 16.76 7.36
C LEU A 399 1.97 15.82 6.60
N LEU A 400 1.59 16.20 5.37
CA LEU A 400 0.65 15.43 4.55
C LEU A 400 1.20 14.04 4.18
N ASP A 401 2.49 13.93 3.86
CA ASP A 401 3.13 12.65 3.57
C ASP A 401 2.95 11.61 4.70
N ALA A 402 2.88 12.06 5.95
CA ALA A 402 2.64 11.18 7.10
C ALA A 402 1.20 10.66 7.19
N LEU A 403 0.29 11.13 6.33
CA LEU A 403 -1.06 10.57 6.19
C LEU A 403 -1.09 9.40 5.21
N GLU A 404 -0.22 9.40 4.19
CA GLU A 404 -0.40 8.63 2.97
C GLU A 404 0.44 7.35 2.95
N GLY A 405 1.73 7.41 3.28
CA GLY A 405 2.60 6.23 3.20
C GLY A 405 3.02 5.90 1.77
N ASN A 406 3.33 4.63 1.50
CA ASN A 406 3.88 4.17 0.22
C ASN A 406 2.77 3.82 -0.78
N TYR A 407 2.95 4.09 -2.08
CA TYR A 407 2.01 3.77 -3.16
C TYR A 407 0.60 4.36 -2.97
N HIS A 408 0.48 5.69 -3.04
CA HIS A 408 -0.79 6.41 -2.92
C HIS A 408 -1.13 7.24 -4.16
N GLY A 409 -2.40 7.60 -4.29
CA GLY A 409 -2.86 8.68 -5.16
C GLY A 409 -2.87 10.01 -4.43
N GLU A 410 -3.26 11.09 -5.10
CA GLU A 410 -3.44 12.39 -4.48
C GLU A 410 -4.76 12.41 -3.69
N ALA A 411 -4.70 12.70 -2.39
CA ALA A 411 -5.89 12.79 -1.57
C ALA A 411 -6.67 14.09 -1.88
N LEU A 412 -7.95 13.98 -2.21
CA LEU A 412 -8.80 15.14 -2.40
C LEU A 412 -9.18 15.75 -1.03
N ALA A 413 -8.72 16.96 -0.74
CA ALA A 413 -8.93 17.67 0.52
C ALA A 413 -8.47 16.85 1.76
N PRO A 414 -7.18 16.52 1.87
CA PRO A 414 -6.63 15.84 3.03
C PRO A 414 -6.80 16.70 4.30
N VAL A 415 -6.92 16.05 5.45
CA VAL A 415 -7.05 16.71 6.74
C VAL A 415 -5.86 16.33 7.62
N SER A 416 -4.95 17.27 7.86
CA SER A 416 -3.82 17.06 8.77
C SER A 416 -4.28 16.90 10.23
N PRO A 417 -3.49 16.30 11.12
CA PRO A 417 -3.80 16.24 12.54
C PRO A 417 -4.05 17.64 13.16
N LEU A 418 -3.31 18.66 12.74
CA LEU A 418 -3.50 20.03 13.18
C LEU A 418 -4.87 20.57 12.76
N ASP A 419 -5.23 20.45 11.48
CA ASP A 419 -6.54 20.89 10.96
C ASP A 419 -7.70 20.16 11.65
N GLY A 420 -7.53 18.84 11.86
CA GLY A 420 -8.52 18.03 12.59
C GLY A 420 -8.76 18.53 14.01
N ILE A 421 -7.68 18.86 14.74
CA ILE A 421 -7.77 19.39 16.12
C ILE A 421 -8.40 20.80 16.14
N GLU A 422 -7.99 21.67 15.23
CA GLU A 422 -8.56 23.03 15.13
C GLU A 422 -10.07 22.98 14.86
N LYS A 423 -10.49 22.11 13.96
CA LYS A 423 -11.91 21.90 13.63
C LYS A 423 -12.70 21.25 14.77
N GLN A 424 -12.12 20.27 15.46
CA GLN A 424 -12.79 19.50 16.51
C GLN A 424 -12.94 20.29 17.81
N PHE A 425 -11.99 21.20 18.10
CA PHE A 425 -12.00 22.00 19.33
C PHE A 425 -12.15 23.52 19.04
N PRO A 426 -13.25 23.95 18.40
CA PRO A 426 -13.42 25.33 17.92
C PRO A 426 -13.44 26.40 19.04
N ASN A 427 -13.64 25.99 20.29
CA ASN A 427 -13.62 26.87 21.47
C ASN A 427 -12.26 26.84 22.19
N ALA A 428 -11.30 26.06 21.75
CA ALA A 428 -9.95 26.02 22.28
C ALA A 428 -9.02 26.99 21.53
N THR A 429 -8.06 27.58 22.24
CA THR A 429 -6.92 28.21 21.57
C THR A 429 -5.89 27.13 21.24
N VAL A 430 -5.77 26.78 19.97
CA VAL A 430 -4.74 25.86 19.48
C VAL A 430 -3.45 26.64 19.23
N ARG A 431 -2.32 26.11 19.72
CA ARG A 431 -0.98 26.66 19.50
C ARG A 431 -0.12 25.59 18.84
N TYR A 432 0.22 25.81 17.59
CA TYR A 432 1.09 24.90 16.86
C TYR A 432 2.56 25.28 17.05
N ALA A 433 3.42 24.27 17.16
CA ALA A 433 4.87 24.38 17.05
C ALA A 433 5.45 23.07 16.46
N GLN A 434 6.21 23.16 15.41
CA GLN A 434 6.85 22.02 14.77
C GLN A 434 7.80 21.26 15.73
N GLY A 435 8.51 21.97 16.58
CA GLY A 435 9.27 21.43 17.71
C GLY A 435 10.57 20.71 17.36
N ALA A 436 10.59 19.97 16.27
CA ALA A 436 11.73 19.21 15.78
C ALA A 436 11.67 19.03 14.26
N THR A 437 12.79 18.63 13.66
CA THR A 437 12.80 18.02 12.33
C THR A 437 12.38 16.55 12.42
N LEU A 438 12.02 15.93 11.31
CA LEU A 438 11.57 14.54 11.28
C LEU A 438 12.66 13.58 11.77
N ALA A 439 13.88 13.78 11.27
CA ALA A 439 15.10 13.14 11.76
C ALA A 439 16.31 14.09 11.57
N GLN A 440 17.47 13.72 12.07
CA GLN A 440 18.67 14.51 11.84
C GLN A 440 18.99 14.57 10.33
N GLY A 441 18.98 15.77 9.77
CA GLY A 441 19.22 16.01 8.34
C GLY A 441 18.00 15.79 7.42
N VAL A 442 16.87 15.34 7.95
CA VAL A 442 15.61 15.20 7.23
C VAL A 442 14.72 16.36 7.64
N LEU A 443 14.47 17.26 6.71
CA LEU A 443 13.73 18.50 6.93
C LEU A 443 12.22 18.22 6.87
N VAL A 444 11.45 19.24 7.16
CA VAL A 444 9.98 19.23 7.07
C VAL A 444 9.54 20.58 6.50
N PRO A 445 8.32 20.66 5.97
CA PRO A 445 7.81 21.90 5.37
C PRO A 445 7.92 23.10 6.30
N VAL A 446 8.13 24.29 5.73
CA VAL A 446 8.03 25.57 6.46
C VAL A 446 6.62 25.65 7.02
N PRO A 447 6.45 25.71 8.36
CA PRO A 447 5.12 25.64 8.94
C PRO A 447 4.27 26.87 8.65
N ARG A 448 2.97 26.68 8.54
CA ARG A 448 1.98 27.74 8.27
C ARG A 448 2.09 28.95 9.20
N THR A 449 2.57 28.76 10.43
CA THR A 449 2.78 29.85 11.40
C THR A 449 3.82 30.88 10.97
N VAL A 450 4.67 30.53 10.00
CA VAL A 450 5.68 31.40 9.38
C VAL A 450 5.05 32.33 8.33
N PHE A 451 3.87 31.96 7.80
CA PHE A 451 3.14 32.75 6.80
C PHE A 451 1.85 33.35 7.39
N PRO A 452 1.94 34.41 8.19
CA PRO A 452 0.77 35.03 8.80
C PRO A 452 -0.22 35.55 7.75
N GLY A 453 -1.42 34.98 7.72
CA GLY A 453 -2.44 35.29 6.71
C GLY A 453 -2.43 34.37 5.48
N GLY A 454 -1.53 33.36 5.45
CA GLY A 454 -1.35 32.46 4.32
C GLY A 454 -0.65 33.08 3.12
N LEU A 455 -0.53 32.30 2.06
CA LEU A 455 0.08 32.68 0.79
C LEU A 455 -1.01 32.77 -0.29
N ARG A 456 -1.15 33.91 -0.93
CA ARG A 456 -1.99 34.05 -2.11
C ARG A 456 -1.36 33.25 -3.24
N THR A 457 -2.09 32.25 -3.76
CA THR A 457 -1.63 31.33 -4.80
C THR A 457 -2.30 31.69 -6.13
N GLU A 458 -1.49 31.89 -7.17
CA GLU A 458 -1.94 32.22 -8.51
C GLU A 458 -1.51 31.15 -9.50
N PHE A 459 -2.46 30.58 -10.25
CA PHE A 459 -2.22 29.56 -11.27
C PHE A 459 -2.31 30.18 -12.67
N PHE A 460 -1.29 29.92 -13.52
CA PHE A 460 -1.19 30.45 -14.89
C PHE A 460 -1.15 29.31 -15.90
N ALA A 461 -1.86 29.44 -17.01
CA ALA A 461 -1.84 28.50 -18.13
C ALA A 461 -0.59 28.66 -19.04
N THR A 462 0.46 29.29 -18.56
CA THR A 462 1.75 29.49 -19.20
C THR A 462 2.87 29.11 -18.24
N PRO A 463 4.02 28.61 -18.73
CA PRO A 463 5.11 28.18 -17.84
C PRO A 463 6.02 29.34 -17.37
N ASP A 464 5.69 30.60 -17.69
CA ASP A 464 6.53 31.78 -17.48
C ASP A 464 5.88 32.84 -16.60
N TRP A 465 4.81 32.49 -15.85
CA TRP A 465 4.05 33.38 -14.96
C TRP A 465 3.49 34.64 -15.65
N THR A 466 3.29 34.59 -16.99
CA THR A 466 2.74 35.72 -17.75
C THR A 466 1.24 35.59 -17.94
N GLY A 467 0.61 36.73 -18.20
CA GLY A 467 -0.82 36.81 -18.43
C GLY A 467 -1.65 36.99 -17.16
N LYS A 468 -2.92 36.64 -17.25
CA LYS A 468 -3.82 36.65 -16.08
C LYS A 468 -3.88 35.26 -15.49
N PRO A 469 -3.87 35.10 -14.13
CA PRO A 469 -4.07 33.80 -13.50
C PRO A 469 -5.44 33.24 -13.90
N VAL A 470 -5.49 31.95 -14.19
CA VAL A 470 -6.74 31.20 -14.49
C VAL A 470 -7.49 30.81 -13.22
N ALA A 471 -6.77 30.70 -12.11
CA ALA A 471 -7.32 30.51 -10.78
C ALA A 471 -6.48 31.26 -9.74
N VAL A 472 -7.13 31.62 -8.63
CA VAL A 472 -6.48 32.26 -7.48
C VAL A 472 -7.01 31.61 -6.22
N GLY A 473 -6.12 31.19 -5.34
CA GLY A 473 -6.41 30.57 -4.05
C GLY A 473 -5.62 31.19 -2.90
N THR A 474 -5.65 30.53 -1.78
CA THR A 474 -4.80 30.83 -0.62
C THR A 474 -4.33 29.51 -0.03
N ASP A 475 -3.02 29.32 0.06
CA ASP A 475 -2.40 28.18 0.71
C ASP A 475 -1.85 28.58 2.07
N PRO A 476 -1.96 27.74 3.09
CA PRO A 476 -1.37 28.03 4.40
C PRO A 476 0.16 27.97 4.37
N GLU A 477 0.70 27.13 3.49
CA GLU A 477 2.13 26.83 3.30
C GLU A 477 2.36 26.30 1.88
N VAL A 478 3.60 25.99 1.51
CA VAL A 478 3.93 25.35 0.23
C VAL A 478 4.25 23.86 0.48
N GLN A 479 3.25 23.02 0.23
CA GLN A 479 3.36 21.56 0.34
C GLN A 479 2.36 20.93 -0.65
N HIS A 480 2.84 20.64 -1.86
CA HIS A 480 2.03 20.11 -2.94
C HIS A 480 2.73 18.97 -3.67
N ASP A 481 2.04 17.87 -3.83
CA ASP A 481 2.38 16.77 -4.74
C ASP A 481 1.11 16.43 -5.54
N TRP A 482 0.99 17.02 -6.75
CA TRP A 482 -0.21 16.80 -7.58
C TRP A 482 -0.14 15.51 -8.41
N ARG A 483 1.02 14.83 -8.39
CA ARG A 483 1.25 13.62 -9.19
C ARG A 483 0.81 13.79 -10.63
N ASP A 484 -0.15 13.02 -11.11
CA ASP A 484 -0.71 13.12 -12.48
C ASP A 484 -2.05 13.89 -12.49
N ALA A 485 -2.35 14.67 -11.43
CA ALA A 485 -3.52 15.53 -11.34
C ALA A 485 -3.20 16.96 -11.78
N GLU A 486 -4.19 17.66 -12.29
CA GLU A 486 -4.08 19.10 -12.54
C GLU A 486 -4.21 19.85 -11.21
N PRO A 487 -3.33 20.82 -10.92
CA PRO A 487 -3.38 21.60 -9.68
C PRO A 487 -4.73 22.25 -9.39
N VAL A 488 -5.41 22.71 -10.46
CA VAL A 488 -6.76 23.28 -10.40
C VAL A 488 -7.55 22.91 -11.65
N PRO A 489 -8.88 22.70 -11.54
CA PRO A 489 -9.71 22.30 -12.69
C PRO A 489 -9.73 23.29 -13.87
N GLN A 490 -9.34 24.54 -13.65
CA GLN A 490 -9.27 25.56 -14.69
C GLN A 490 -8.04 25.45 -15.58
N LEU A 491 -7.01 24.71 -15.19
CA LEU A 491 -5.88 24.40 -16.03
C LEU A 491 -6.29 23.33 -17.04
N GLN A 492 -6.11 23.63 -18.33
CA GLN A 492 -6.38 22.71 -19.44
C GLN A 492 -5.10 22.48 -20.24
N THR A 493 -3.95 22.54 -19.58
CA THR A 493 -2.63 22.41 -20.18
C THR A 493 -1.67 21.76 -19.20
N HIS A 494 -0.77 20.92 -19.72
CA HIS A 494 0.30 20.30 -18.93
C HIS A 494 1.56 21.18 -18.81
N SER A 495 1.48 22.41 -19.32
CA SER A 495 2.54 23.42 -19.14
C SER A 495 1.92 24.62 -18.47
N TYR A 496 2.29 24.84 -17.21
CA TYR A 496 1.68 25.84 -16.33
C TYR A 496 2.70 26.41 -15.36
N SER A 497 2.31 27.44 -14.63
CA SER A 497 3.11 27.96 -13.53
C SER A 497 2.25 28.39 -12.36
N VAL A 498 2.87 28.39 -11.19
CA VAL A 498 2.25 28.77 -9.92
C VAL A 498 3.09 29.84 -9.25
N ARG A 499 2.44 30.82 -8.60
CA ARG A 499 3.07 31.84 -7.80
C ARG A 499 2.43 31.94 -6.43
N TRP A 500 3.23 31.80 -5.38
CA TRP A 500 2.83 32.05 -4.00
C TRP A 500 3.37 33.39 -3.53
N VAL A 501 2.49 34.28 -3.02
CA VAL A 501 2.84 35.61 -2.54
C VAL A 501 2.25 35.84 -1.16
N GLY A 502 3.06 36.30 -0.22
CA GLY A 502 2.62 36.59 1.13
C GLY A 502 3.65 37.29 2.00
N GLN A 503 3.45 37.23 3.30
CA GLN A 503 4.41 37.71 4.29
C GLN A 503 5.03 36.51 5.01
N MET A 504 6.34 36.52 5.18
CA MET A 504 7.07 35.54 5.95
C MET A 504 7.57 36.16 7.25
N ARG A 505 7.27 35.57 8.41
CA ARG A 505 7.79 35.97 9.71
C ARG A 505 8.45 34.84 10.44
N VAL A 506 9.77 34.88 10.53
CA VAL A 506 10.54 33.82 11.16
C VAL A 506 10.58 33.96 12.69
N PRO A 507 10.69 32.85 13.44
CA PRO A 507 10.66 32.84 14.90
C PRO A 507 11.91 33.41 15.58
N ALA A 508 13.05 33.45 14.87
CA ALA A 508 14.33 33.98 15.39
C ALA A 508 15.17 34.55 14.25
N ALA A 509 15.99 35.55 14.54
CA ALA A 509 17.05 35.98 13.62
C ALA A 509 18.15 34.91 13.54
N GLY A 510 18.74 34.74 12.36
CA GLY A 510 19.83 33.76 12.17
C GLY A 510 19.90 33.17 10.79
N LYS A 511 20.75 32.15 10.66
CA LYS A 511 20.94 31.41 9.41
C LYS A 511 19.82 30.36 9.23
N TYR A 512 19.12 30.46 8.11
CA TYR A 512 18.10 29.52 7.65
C TYR A 512 18.60 28.73 6.43
N VAL A 513 18.17 27.52 6.32
CA VAL A 513 18.30 26.73 5.10
C VAL A 513 16.90 26.43 4.61
N PHE A 514 16.59 26.80 3.37
CA PHE A 514 15.41 26.38 2.66
C PHE A 514 15.79 25.32 1.64
N VAL A 515 14.92 24.33 1.46
CA VAL A 515 15.05 23.33 0.42
C VAL A 515 13.74 23.27 -0.34
N LEU A 516 13.82 23.45 -1.65
CA LEU A 516 12.72 23.26 -2.57
C LEU A 516 12.79 21.80 -3.04
N GLU A 517 11.86 20.99 -2.58
CA GLU A 517 11.78 19.57 -2.91
C GLU A 517 10.70 19.38 -3.97
N PRO A 518 11.07 19.06 -5.24
CA PRO A 518 10.08 18.76 -6.27
C PRO A 518 9.40 17.41 -6.00
N ALA A 519 8.14 17.29 -6.43
CA ALA A 519 7.41 16.03 -6.39
C ALA A 519 8.13 14.92 -7.16
N ASP A 520 7.88 13.65 -6.79
CA ASP A 520 8.39 12.50 -7.53
C ASP A 520 7.61 12.30 -8.83
N HIS A 521 8.32 12.28 -9.95
CA HIS A 521 7.72 12.20 -11.30
C HIS A 521 7.88 10.84 -11.96
N PHE A 522 8.20 9.79 -11.20
CA PHE A 522 8.35 8.47 -11.81
C PHE A 522 7.08 8.07 -12.61
N PRO A 523 7.22 7.60 -13.86
CA PRO A 523 8.44 7.40 -14.65
C PRO A 523 8.76 8.56 -15.64
N TYR A 524 8.39 9.79 -15.31
CA TYR A 524 8.45 10.96 -16.19
C TYR A 524 9.53 11.95 -15.79
N SER A 525 9.94 12.78 -16.76
CA SER A 525 10.95 13.82 -16.57
C SER A 525 10.42 15.16 -17.10
N PRO A 526 9.56 15.87 -16.37
CA PRO A 526 9.12 17.19 -16.75
C PRO A 526 10.27 18.20 -16.70
N GLN A 527 10.08 19.36 -17.31
CA GLN A 527 10.96 20.51 -17.10
C GLN A 527 10.36 21.38 -16.01
N GLU A 528 11.07 21.53 -14.92
CA GLU A 528 10.62 22.32 -13.78
C GLU A 528 11.65 23.39 -13.41
N SER A 529 11.16 24.55 -13.05
CA SER A 529 12.00 25.64 -12.61
C SER A 529 11.37 26.42 -11.45
N TYR A 530 12.17 27.16 -10.76
CA TYR A 530 11.76 27.96 -9.62
C TYR A 530 12.45 29.32 -9.57
N ARG A 531 11.82 30.28 -8.86
CA ARG A 531 12.44 31.53 -8.45
C ARG A 531 11.92 31.90 -7.06
N LEU A 532 12.84 31.95 -6.07
CA LEU A 532 12.54 32.36 -4.70
C LEU A 532 12.98 33.80 -4.46
N MET A 533 12.07 34.63 -3.98
CA MET A 533 12.32 36.06 -3.69
C MET A 533 11.95 36.39 -2.25
N LEU A 534 12.72 37.29 -1.66
CA LEU A 534 12.43 37.86 -0.36
C LEU A 534 12.70 39.39 -0.40
N ASP A 535 11.74 40.19 0.05
CA ASP A 535 11.77 41.63 0.00
C ASP A 535 12.08 42.22 -1.41
N GLY A 536 11.54 41.54 -2.44
CA GLY A 536 11.72 41.94 -3.84
C GLY A 536 13.09 41.58 -4.42
N ARG A 537 13.93 40.89 -3.65
CA ARG A 537 15.25 40.44 -4.10
C ARG A 537 15.22 38.94 -4.40
N VAL A 538 15.68 38.52 -5.58
CA VAL A 538 15.87 37.09 -5.92
C VAL A 538 16.96 36.52 -5.01
N LEU A 539 16.61 35.53 -4.21
CA LEU A 539 17.53 34.74 -3.37
C LEU A 539 18.15 33.62 -4.19
N SER A 540 17.36 32.97 -5.01
CA SER A 540 17.78 31.85 -5.86
C SER A 540 16.76 31.67 -6.99
N GLU A 541 17.26 31.25 -8.15
CA GLU A 541 16.44 30.77 -9.26
C GLU A 541 17.19 29.67 -10.00
N GLY A 542 16.48 28.73 -10.62
CA GLY A 542 17.09 27.60 -11.31
C GLY A 542 16.09 26.55 -11.75
N THR A 543 16.62 25.38 -12.08
CA THR A 543 15.84 24.21 -12.45
C THR A 543 15.80 23.19 -11.33
N LEU A 544 14.67 22.48 -11.21
CA LEU A 544 14.43 21.40 -10.25
C LEU A 544 14.55 20.01 -10.91
N THR A 545 14.94 19.99 -12.18
CA THR A 545 15.13 18.75 -12.96
C THR A 545 16.51 18.75 -13.59
N LYS A 546 17.12 17.57 -13.73
CA LYS A 546 18.38 17.40 -14.47
C LYS A 546 18.12 17.63 -15.95
N GLY A 547 18.94 18.48 -16.57
CA GLY A 547 18.90 18.66 -18.02
C GLY A 547 19.16 17.31 -18.72
N ARG A 548 18.35 16.96 -19.70
CA ARG A 548 18.60 15.77 -20.53
C ARG A 548 19.94 15.90 -21.24
N HIS A 549 20.80 14.90 -21.11
CA HIS A 549 21.93 14.75 -22.03
C HIS A 549 21.35 14.46 -23.43
N ALA A 550 21.81 15.20 -24.43
CA ALA A 550 21.42 14.99 -25.81
C ALA A 550 21.71 13.53 -26.20
N GLY A 551 20.67 12.72 -26.38
CA GLY A 551 20.77 11.28 -26.70
C GLY A 551 19.78 10.37 -25.97
N GLN A 552 19.12 10.83 -24.89
CA GLN A 552 18.05 10.07 -24.24
C GLN A 552 16.69 10.54 -24.75
N SER A 553 16.09 9.76 -25.65
CA SER A 553 14.76 10.00 -26.17
C SER A 553 13.71 9.70 -25.09
N SER A 554 12.78 10.66 -24.87
CA SER A 554 11.46 10.32 -24.33
C SER A 554 10.87 9.21 -25.20
N HIS A 555 10.08 8.31 -24.63
CA HIS A 555 9.23 7.43 -25.45
C HIS A 555 8.20 8.27 -26.19
N ALA A 556 8.63 8.89 -27.30
CA ALA A 556 7.71 9.34 -28.32
C ALA A 556 7.07 8.10 -28.96
N ALA A 557 5.78 8.17 -29.29
CA ALA A 557 5.07 7.10 -29.98
C ALA A 557 5.93 6.62 -31.17
N GLY A 558 6.45 5.37 -31.08
CA GLY A 558 7.29 4.77 -32.13
C GLY A 558 8.75 4.50 -31.78
N SER A 559 9.25 4.83 -30.58
CA SER A 559 10.60 4.46 -30.15
C SER A 559 10.64 3.05 -29.53
N SER A 560 11.71 2.33 -29.85
CA SER A 560 11.94 0.94 -29.41
C SER A 560 11.88 0.79 -27.88
N PRO A 561 11.28 -0.29 -27.35
CA PRO A 561 11.06 -0.50 -25.90
C PRO A 561 12.33 -0.73 -25.05
N SER A 562 13.51 -0.55 -25.59
CA SER A 562 14.78 -0.98 -24.99
C SER A 562 15.58 0.08 -24.20
N ALA A 563 15.00 1.27 -23.96
CA ALA A 563 15.65 2.25 -23.10
C ALA A 563 15.10 2.13 -21.68
N PRO A 564 15.96 1.94 -20.64
CA PRO A 564 15.51 1.93 -19.27
C PRO A 564 14.81 3.25 -18.92
N PRO A 565 13.73 3.22 -18.10
CA PRO A 565 13.12 4.45 -17.62
C PRO A 565 14.16 5.27 -16.87
N VAL A 566 14.15 6.56 -17.07
CA VAL A 566 15.02 7.47 -16.36
C VAL A 566 14.53 7.51 -14.92
N MET A 567 15.39 7.17 -13.96
CA MET A 567 15.17 7.47 -12.53
C MET A 567 14.83 8.96 -12.41
N SER A 568 13.97 9.32 -11.45
CA SER A 568 13.54 10.69 -11.18
C SER A 568 14.68 11.69 -11.43
N ASP A 569 14.47 12.60 -12.39
CA ASP A 569 15.43 13.67 -12.69
C ASP A 569 15.30 14.86 -11.72
N SER A 570 14.53 14.70 -10.65
CA SER A 570 14.28 15.72 -9.64
C SER A 570 15.54 16.06 -8.88
N VAL A 571 15.81 17.35 -8.73
CA VAL A 571 16.99 17.89 -8.04
C VAL A 571 16.53 18.95 -7.04
N PRO A 572 16.57 18.66 -5.74
CA PRO A 572 16.23 19.63 -4.72
C PRO A 572 17.13 20.87 -4.79
N ALA A 573 16.55 22.04 -4.62
CA ALA A 573 17.30 23.29 -4.56
C ALA A 573 17.52 23.73 -3.12
N ARG A 574 18.78 23.76 -2.68
CA ARG A 574 19.20 24.17 -1.33
C ARG A 574 19.63 25.62 -1.30
N ILE A 575 18.99 26.43 -0.45
CA ILE A 575 19.18 27.89 -0.38
C ILE A 575 19.52 28.28 1.05
N GLU A 576 20.63 28.93 1.26
CA GLU A 576 21.03 29.46 2.58
C GLU A 576 20.79 30.96 2.65
N VAL A 577 20.07 31.41 3.67
CA VAL A 577 19.79 32.83 3.88
C VAL A 577 20.02 33.21 5.34
N ASN A 578 20.56 34.40 5.58
CA ASN A 578 20.69 34.95 6.92
C ASN A 578 19.65 36.06 7.12
N LEU A 579 18.63 35.76 7.95
CA LEU A 579 17.57 36.70 8.30
C LEU A 579 17.98 37.44 9.57
N LEU A 580 18.04 38.78 9.46
CA LEU A 580 18.64 39.60 10.49
C LEU A 580 17.68 40.00 11.62
N ASP A 581 16.38 39.84 11.39
CA ASP A 581 15.34 40.16 12.37
C ASP A 581 14.12 39.22 12.23
N THR A 582 13.11 39.42 13.04
CA THR A 582 11.87 38.62 13.07
C THR A 582 10.65 39.43 12.58
N LYS A 583 10.88 40.46 11.79
CA LYS A 583 9.80 41.21 11.14
C LYS A 583 9.19 40.43 10.00
N GLU A 584 8.11 40.92 9.49
CA GLU A 584 7.52 40.41 8.25
C GLU A 584 8.37 40.83 7.07
N HIS A 585 8.68 39.83 6.23
CA HIS A 585 9.40 39.95 4.97
C HIS A 585 8.44 39.62 3.82
N ALA A 586 8.46 40.42 2.75
CA ALA A 586 7.68 40.09 1.57
C ALA A 586 8.24 38.80 0.91
N PHE A 587 7.43 37.76 0.84
CA PHE A 587 7.77 36.42 0.30
C PHE A 587 7.10 36.23 -1.05
N GLU A 588 7.86 35.75 -2.03
CA GLU A 588 7.34 35.27 -3.31
C GLU A 588 8.11 34.05 -3.75
N LEU A 589 7.39 33.01 -4.15
CA LEU A 589 7.93 31.78 -4.74
C LEU A 589 7.19 31.50 -6.03
N ASP A 590 7.94 31.44 -7.10
CA ASP A 590 7.48 31.07 -8.43
C ASP A 590 7.91 29.63 -8.74
N TYR A 591 7.01 28.83 -9.28
CA TYR A 591 7.24 27.46 -9.76
C TYR A 591 6.67 27.29 -11.17
N SER A 592 7.39 26.63 -12.04
CA SER A 592 6.90 26.26 -13.36
C SER A 592 7.06 24.78 -13.64
N HIS A 593 6.08 24.23 -14.34
CA HIS A 593 6.05 22.85 -14.81
C HIS A 593 5.77 22.83 -16.31
N SER A 594 6.53 22.01 -17.06
CA SER A 594 6.31 21.76 -18.49
C SER A 594 6.59 20.29 -18.78
N GLY A 595 5.61 19.60 -19.26
CA GLY A 595 5.68 18.17 -19.58
C GLY A 595 4.61 17.75 -20.56
N ASP A 596 4.56 16.46 -20.82
CA ASP A 596 3.51 15.83 -21.63
C ASP A 596 2.30 15.38 -20.78
N ARG A 597 2.30 15.73 -19.47
CA ARG A 597 1.28 15.41 -18.46
C ARG A 597 1.02 16.56 -17.51
N ALA A 598 -0.14 16.52 -16.88
CA ALA A 598 -0.42 17.24 -15.66
C ALA A 598 0.46 16.69 -14.50
N GLY A 599 0.33 17.26 -13.34
CA GLY A 599 1.06 16.86 -12.16
C GLY A 599 2.19 17.82 -11.83
N GLY A 600 3.20 17.30 -11.17
CA GLY A 600 4.24 18.13 -10.58
C GLY A 600 3.96 18.38 -9.12
N GLY A 601 4.59 19.37 -8.56
CA GLY A 601 4.43 19.75 -7.17
C GLY A 601 5.73 20.24 -6.56
N LEU A 602 5.60 20.94 -5.46
CA LEU A 602 6.72 21.54 -4.77
C LEU A 602 6.45 21.60 -3.27
N THR A 603 7.42 21.16 -2.49
CA THR A 603 7.45 21.38 -1.05
C THR A 603 8.58 22.35 -0.70
N LEU A 604 8.28 23.36 0.13
CA LEU A 604 9.30 24.26 0.68
C LEU A 604 9.65 23.80 2.10
N ASP A 605 10.73 23.06 2.21
CA ASP A 605 11.28 22.60 3.48
C ASP A 605 12.25 23.60 4.10
N TRP A 606 12.48 23.47 5.41
CA TRP A 606 13.42 24.35 6.09
C TRP A 606 14.23 23.74 7.24
N ALA A 607 15.34 24.37 7.54
CA ALA A 607 16.05 24.26 8.80
C ALA A 607 16.26 25.65 9.40
N PRO A 608 15.56 26.01 10.48
CA PRO A 608 15.79 27.25 11.22
C PRO A 608 17.08 27.17 12.06
N PRO A 609 17.53 28.29 12.67
CA PRO A 609 18.66 28.27 13.58
C PRO A 609 18.51 27.22 14.68
N ALA A 610 19.61 26.59 15.06
CA ALA A 610 19.61 25.48 16.03
C ALA A 610 18.82 25.82 17.30
N ARG A 611 18.03 24.85 17.80
CA ARG A 611 17.17 24.96 19.00
C ARG A 611 15.98 25.93 18.91
N THR A 612 15.77 26.63 17.80
CA THR A 612 14.62 27.51 17.65
C THR A 612 13.31 26.74 17.77
N GLN A 613 13.15 25.66 16.99
CA GLN A 613 11.94 24.82 17.01
C GLN A 613 11.64 24.26 18.41
N LEU A 614 12.67 23.76 19.11
CA LEU A 614 12.52 23.23 20.47
C LEU A 614 12.07 24.31 21.46
N ALA A 615 12.64 25.52 21.36
CA ALA A 615 12.25 26.63 22.23
C ALA A 615 10.80 27.07 21.98
N GLU A 616 10.33 27.01 20.73
CA GLU A 616 8.93 27.29 20.39
C GLU A 616 7.99 26.24 20.98
N ALA A 617 8.31 24.97 20.84
CA ALA A 617 7.55 23.88 21.42
C ALA A 617 7.40 24.02 22.93
N VAL A 618 8.49 24.33 23.65
CA VAL A 618 8.47 24.56 25.09
C VAL A 618 7.63 25.78 25.47
N ARG A 619 7.67 26.86 24.67
CA ARG A 619 6.80 28.04 24.89
C ARG A 619 5.33 27.71 24.68
N ALA A 620 4.98 26.99 23.60
CA ALA A 620 3.63 26.54 23.31
C ALA A 620 3.08 25.65 24.43
N ALA A 621 3.88 24.67 24.86
CA ALA A 621 3.52 23.77 25.97
C ALA A 621 3.22 24.53 27.27
N LYS A 622 4.12 25.43 27.69
CA LYS A 622 3.93 26.23 28.92
C LYS A 622 2.66 27.08 28.89
N ALA A 623 2.26 27.56 27.71
CA ALA A 623 1.11 28.45 27.52
C ALA A 623 -0.22 27.66 27.37
N SER A 624 -0.22 26.34 27.45
CA SER A 624 -1.36 25.47 27.16
C SER A 624 -1.77 24.62 28.37
N ASP A 625 -2.97 24.05 28.33
CA ASP A 625 -3.51 23.18 29.38
C ASP A 625 -3.04 21.73 29.17
N VAL A 626 -2.94 21.32 27.92
CA VAL A 626 -2.52 19.99 27.46
C VAL A 626 -1.65 20.13 26.23
N VAL A 627 -0.73 19.18 26.06
CA VAL A 627 0.09 19.00 24.86
C VAL A 627 -0.35 17.75 24.14
N VAL A 628 -0.60 17.86 22.85
CA VAL A 628 -0.72 16.73 21.93
C VAL A 628 0.54 16.71 21.07
N ALA A 629 1.42 15.73 21.34
CA ALA A 629 2.71 15.61 20.66
C ALA A 629 2.61 14.59 19.54
N PHE A 630 2.83 15.03 18.31
CA PHE A 630 2.85 14.20 17.10
C PHE A 630 4.28 13.80 16.76
N VAL A 631 4.52 12.49 16.74
CA VAL A 631 5.84 11.92 16.47
C VAL A 631 5.71 10.77 15.48
N GLY A 632 6.82 10.31 14.92
CA GLY A 632 6.81 9.14 14.07
C GLY A 632 7.72 9.26 12.86
N LEU A 633 7.26 8.70 11.77
CA LEU A 633 8.00 8.56 10.52
C LEU A 633 7.20 9.17 9.36
N SER A 634 7.77 9.11 8.17
CA SER A 634 7.09 9.40 6.90
C SER A 634 7.73 8.55 5.78
N PRO A 635 7.21 8.58 4.56
CA PRO A 635 7.84 7.92 3.40
C PRO A 635 9.27 8.36 3.10
N GLN A 636 9.74 9.44 3.70
CA GLN A 636 11.15 9.85 3.62
C GLN A 636 12.06 8.94 4.47
N LEU A 637 11.55 8.33 5.56
CA LEU A 637 12.31 7.52 6.51
C LEU A 637 12.05 6.02 6.42
N GLU A 638 10.89 5.61 5.91
CA GLU A 638 10.55 4.20 5.67
C GLU A 638 9.70 4.08 4.40
N GLY A 639 9.96 3.06 3.61
CA GLY A 639 9.27 2.79 2.35
C GLY A 639 10.07 1.82 1.51
N GLU A 640 9.72 1.66 0.27
CA GLU A 640 10.50 0.85 -0.67
C GLU A 640 11.91 1.42 -0.85
N GLY A 641 12.92 0.57 -0.69
CA GLY A 641 14.33 0.97 -0.71
C GLY A 641 14.79 1.75 0.52
N LYS A 642 13.96 1.91 1.54
CA LYS A 642 14.23 2.73 2.73
C LYS A 642 14.03 1.93 4.02
N ASP A 643 14.83 0.89 4.22
CA ASP A 643 14.87 0.14 5.48
C ASP A 643 15.46 0.96 6.62
N ARG A 644 14.94 0.74 7.82
CA ARG A 644 15.49 1.36 9.02
C ARG A 644 16.65 0.56 9.61
N THR A 645 17.65 1.24 10.13
CA THR A 645 18.77 0.61 10.85
C THR A 645 18.41 0.17 12.28
N GLY A 646 17.36 0.78 12.85
CA GLY A 646 16.85 0.49 14.18
C GLY A 646 15.39 0.90 14.32
N ILE A 647 14.78 0.58 15.46
CA ILE A 647 13.38 0.87 15.74
C ILE A 647 13.16 2.07 16.67
N ASP A 648 14.22 2.75 17.05
CA ASP A 648 14.12 3.92 17.92
C ASP A 648 13.38 5.08 17.23
N LEU A 649 12.62 5.83 18.03
CA LEU A 649 12.12 7.13 17.61
C LEU A 649 13.31 8.06 17.30
N PRO A 650 13.32 8.83 16.20
CA PRO A 650 14.39 9.75 15.87
C PRO A 650 14.78 10.67 17.06
N SER A 651 16.08 10.87 17.27
CA SER A 651 16.60 11.60 18.43
C SER A 651 16.03 13.02 18.58
N THR A 652 15.85 13.73 17.46
CA THR A 652 15.26 15.07 17.44
C THR A 652 13.86 15.10 18.06
N GLN A 653 13.07 14.08 17.79
CA GLN A 653 11.70 13.95 18.31
C GLN A 653 11.72 13.48 19.78
N ARG A 654 12.64 12.57 20.17
CA ARG A 654 12.81 12.18 21.58
C ARG A 654 13.17 13.38 22.46
N ASP A 655 14.12 14.20 22.02
CA ASP A 655 14.54 15.41 22.73
C ASP A 655 13.37 16.40 22.86
N MET A 656 12.55 16.52 21.82
CA MET A 656 11.37 17.37 21.81
C MET A 656 10.35 16.92 22.85
N ILE A 657 9.92 15.65 22.84
CA ILE A 657 8.90 15.17 23.79
C ILE A 657 9.42 15.23 25.23
N ALA A 658 10.70 14.96 25.47
CA ALA A 658 11.30 15.09 26.79
C ALA A 658 11.32 16.53 27.30
N ALA A 659 11.71 17.50 26.46
CA ALA A 659 11.73 18.91 26.81
C ALA A 659 10.31 19.46 27.05
N VAL A 660 9.33 19.01 26.30
CA VAL A 660 7.92 19.39 26.45
C VAL A 660 7.35 18.81 27.74
N ALA A 661 7.60 17.53 28.05
CA ALA A 661 7.18 16.90 29.31
C ALA A 661 7.81 17.56 30.55
N ALA A 662 9.06 18.00 30.44
CA ALA A 662 9.75 18.75 31.51
C ALA A 662 9.04 20.09 31.87
N THR A 663 8.07 20.56 31.10
CA THR A 663 7.22 21.72 31.48
C THR A 663 6.20 21.39 32.54
N GLY A 664 6.00 20.10 32.87
CA GLY A 664 5.00 19.62 33.84
C GLY A 664 3.57 19.61 33.31
N LYS A 665 3.35 19.84 32.02
CA LYS A 665 2.04 19.74 31.37
C LYS A 665 1.74 18.28 30.99
N PRO A 666 0.44 17.85 31.07
CA PRO A 666 0.07 16.54 30.55
C PRO A 666 0.37 16.45 29.05
N VAL A 667 1.04 15.35 28.65
CA VAL A 667 1.43 15.10 27.25
C VAL A 667 0.71 13.87 26.77
N VAL A 668 -0.11 14.03 25.74
CA VAL A 668 -0.66 12.94 24.92
C VAL A 668 0.28 12.75 23.72
N VAL A 669 0.76 11.55 23.48
CA VAL A 669 1.60 11.24 22.32
C VAL A 669 0.78 10.53 21.24
N VAL A 670 0.84 11.00 20.00
CA VAL A 670 0.26 10.37 18.83
C VAL A 670 1.39 10.00 17.88
N SER A 671 1.57 8.70 17.63
CA SER A 671 2.59 8.18 16.73
C SER A 671 2.00 7.92 15.35
N LEU A 672 2.63 8.48 14.31
CA LEU A 672 2.36 8.19 12.91
C LEU A 672 3.57 7.43 12.35
N SER A 673 3.39 6.16 12.02
CA SER A 673 4.44 5.32 11.44
C SER A 673 3.83 4.06 10.83
N GLY A 674 4.42 3.55 9.77
CA GLY A 674 4.01 2.28 9.15
C GLY A 674 4.59 1.05 9.84
N SER A 675 5.46 1.22 10.84
CA SER A 675 6.15 0.15 11.54
C SER A 675 6.22 0.41 13.05
N ALA A 676 6.59 -0.62 13.83
CA ALA A 676 6.76 -0.49 15.27
C ALA A 676 7.94 0.42 15.63
N LEU A 677 7.71 1.32 16.57
CA LEU A 677 8.69 2.19 17.20
C LEU A 677 8.94 1.79 18.66
N ALA A 678 10.18 1.90 19.12
CA ALA A 678 10.53 1.75 20.52
C ALA A 678 10.12 3.00 21.31
N LEU A 679 8.87 3.05 21.73
CA LEU A 679 8.24 4.17 22.44
C LEU A 679 8.33 4.04 23.97
N THR A 680 9.40 3.41 24.48
CA THR A 680 9.59 3.11 25.92
C THR A 680 9.46 4.37 26.77
N TRP A 681 10.15 5.45 26.39
CA TRP A 681 10.08 6.72 27.12
C TRP A 681 8.66 7.29 27.15
N ALA A 682 7.97 7.29 25.98
CA ALA A 682 6.60 7.80 25.90
C ALA A 682 5.60 6.96 26.74
N LYS A 683 5.78 5.63 26.77
CA LYS A 683 5.00 4.72 27.60
C LYS A 683 5.10 5.06 29.10
N GLU A 684 6.27 5.52 29.56
CA GLU A 684 6.53 5.81 30.96
C GLU A 684 6.14 7.23 31.40
N HIS A 685 6.07 8.19 30.46
CA HIS A 685 5.98 9.61 30.78
C HIS A 685 4.75 10.32 30.17
N ALA A 686 4.12 9.75 29.13
CA ALA A 686 2.92 10.32 28.55
C ALA A 686 1.66 9.89 29.34
N VAL A 687 0.69 10.78 29.50
CA VAL A 687 -0.61 10.46 30.12
C VAL A 687 -1.49 9.59 29.21
N ALA A 688 -1.26 9.62 27.90
CA ALA A 688 -1.86 8.72 26.92
C ALA A 688 -0.98 8.62 25.68
N LEU A 689 -1.04 7.46 25.00
CA LEU A 689 -0.30 7.21 23.77
C LEU A 689 -1.19 6.45 22.78
N MET A 690 -1.21 6.93 21.53
CA MET A 690 -1.93 6.32 20.42
C MET A 690 -0.99 6.04 19.25
N GLN A 691 -1.23 4.92 18.55
CA GLN A 691 -0.65 4.63 17.22
C GLN A 691 -1.72 4.88 16.17
N ALA A 692 -1.44 5.79 15.24
CA ALA A 692 -2.38 6.18 14.17
C ALA A 692 -1.96 5.67 12.79
N TRP A 693 -0.80 5.02 12.66
CA TRP A 693 -0.25 4.48 11.42
C TRP A 693 0.02 5.61 10.40
N TYR A 694 -0.17 5.36 9.10
CA TYR A 694 -0.42 6.34 8.03
C TYR A 694 -1.91 6.31 7.75
N PRO A 695 -2.69 7.25 8.30
CA PRO A 695 -4.14 7.08 8.48
C PRO A 695 -5.01 7.46 7.28
N GLY A 696 -4.40 7.79 6.13
CA GLY A 696 -5.10 8.22 4.92
C GLY A 696 -5.59 9.67 4.96
N GLY A 697 -6.20 10.11 3.87
CA GLY A 697 -6.58 11.52 3.65
C GLY A 697 -7.51 12.12 4.71
N GLN A 698 -8.24 11.30 5.49
CA GLN A 698 -9.14 11.75 6.57
C GLN A 698 -8.56 11.50 7.98
N GLY A 699 -7.28 11.18 8.06
CA GLY A 699 -6.60 10.78 9.29
C GLY A 699 -6.65 11.82 10.41
N GLY A 700 -6.48 13.10 10.09
CA GLY A 700 -6.55 14.17 11.07
C GLY A 700 -7.92 14.31 11.74
N THR A 701 -9.01 14.13 10.97
CA THR A 701 -10.38 14.08 11.52
C THR A 701 -10.53 12.92 12.50
N ALA A 702 -10.09 11.71 12.12
CA ALA A 702 -10.21 10.51 12.97
C ALA A 702 -9.42 10.65 14.27
N ILE A 703 -8.20 11.17 14.21
CA ILE A 703 -7.34 11.44 15.39
C ILE A 703 -8.01 12.44 16.33
N ALA A 704 -8.48 13.57 15.79
CA ALA A 704 -9.11 14.61 16.58
C ALA A 704 -10.41 14.16 17.26
N GLU A 705 -11.24 13.40 16.56
CA GLU A 705 -12.46 12.78 17.11
C GLU A 705 -12.15 11.76 18.21
N THR A 706 -11.06 10.99 18.04
CA THR A 706 -10.61 10.06 19.09
C THR A 706 -10.14 10.84 20.32
N LEU A 707 -9.35 11.90 20.17
CA LEU A 707 -8.93 12.76 21.26
C LEU A 707 -10.12 13.38 22.01
N ALA A 708 -11.16 13.77 21.30
CA ALA A 708 -12.37 14.38 21.87
C ALA A 708 -13.37 13.34 22.43
N GLY A 709 -13.18 12.05 22.12
CA GLY A 709 -14.12 11.00 22.46
C GLY A 709 -15.36 10.95 21.57
N ALA A 710 -15.40 11.65 20.45
CA ALA A 710 -16.43 11.49 19.43
C ALA A 710 -16.32 10.12 18.74
N SER A 711 -15.08 9.63 18.57
CA SER A 711 -14.78 8.26 18.21
C SER A 711 -14.23 7.50 19.43
N ASN A 712 -14.58 6.21 19.57
CA ASN A 712 -14.07 5.32 20.61
C ASN A 712 -13.02 4.39 19.98
N PRO A 713 -11.73 4.47 20.36
CA PRO A 713 -10.70 3.65 19.73
C PRO A 713 -10.94 2.17 19.99
N ALA A 714 -10.75 1.35 18.96
CA ALA A 714 -10.90 -0.10 19.02
C ALA A 714 -9.98 -0.84 18.06
N GLY A 715 -8.98 -0.15 17.51
CA GLY A 715 -7.91 -0.77 16.72
C GLY A 715 -7.06 -1.71 17.58
N ARG A 716 -6.47 -2.71 16.95
CA ARG A 716 -5.56 -3.68 17.57
C ARG A 716 -4.26 -3.76 16.78
N LEU A 717 -3.14 -3.93 17.47
CA LEU A 717 -1.82 -4.03 16.84
C LEU A 717 -1.74 -5.26 15.93
N PRO A 718 -1.45 -5.11 14.64
CA PRO A 718 -1.20 -6.23 13.73
C PRO A 718 0.27 -6.69 13.77
N ILE A 719 1.10 -6.07 14.59
CA ILE A 719 2.52 -6.39 14.79
C ILE A 719 2.91 -6.19 16.26
N THR A 720 3.94 -6.92 16.68
CA THR A 720 4.57 -6.78 18.00
C THR A 720 5.41 -5.49 18.08
N PHE A 721 5.25 -4.71 19.14
CA PHE A 721 6.07 -3.54 19.45
C PHE A 721 7.17 -3.94 20.43
N TYR A 722 8.42 -3.92 20.00
CA TYR A 722 9.60 -4.27 20.79
C TYR A 722 10.13 -3.07 21.59
N GLY A 723 10.83 -3.35 22.69
CA GLY A 723 11.39 -2.31 23.55
C GLY A 723 12.67 -1.68 23.00
N SER A 724 13.39 -2.39 22.16
CA SER A 724 14.72 -2.01 21.65
C SER A 724 15.05 -2.77 20.38
N THR A 725 15.90 -2.19 19.53
CA THR A 725 16.52 -2.90 18.40
C THR A 725 17.30 -4.14 18.85
N ASN A 726 17.83 -4.15 20.09
CA ASN A 726 18.57 -5.29 20.63
C ASN A 726 17.68 -6.52 20.93
N ASP A 727 16.37 -6.35 20.95
CA ASP A 727 15.41 -7.44 21.11
C ASP A 727 15.21 -8.25 19.82
N LEU A 728 15.73 -7.74 18.69
CA LEU A 728 15.53 -8.31 17.37
C LEU A 728 16.72 -9.20 16.96
N PRO A 729 16.47 -10.37 16.36
CA PRO A 729 17.50 -11.16 15.69
C PRO A 729 18.17 -10.38 14.54
N PRO A 730 19.29 -10.89 13.99
CA PRO A 730 19.91 -10.31 12.79
C PRO A 730 18.89 -10.15 11.66
N TYR A 731 18.86 -9.01 10.98
CA TYR A 731 17.83 -8.69 10.00
C TYR A 731 17.82 -9.66 8.80
N THR A 732 19.00 -10.17 8.42
CA THR A 732 19.17 -11.16 7.34
C THR A 732 18.81 -12.60 7.73
N ASP A 733 18.54 -12.87 9.02
CA ASP A 733 18.08 -14.18 9.47
C ASP A 733 16.59 -14.33 9.22
N TYR A 734 16.21 -15.24 8.33
CA TYR A 734 14.81 -15.50 7.97
C TYR A 734 14.15 -16.60 8.79
N SER A 735 14.84 -17.19 9.75
CA SER A 735 14.19 -18.06 10.73
C SER A 735 13.17 -17.26 11.56
N MET A 736 12.08 -17.91 11.94
CA MET A 736 11.07 -17.27 12.78
C MET A 736 11.42 -17.28 14.28
N LYS A 737 12.56 -17.87 14.64
CA LYS A 737 13.02 -17.93 16.02
C LYS A 737 13.16 -16.51 16.61
N ASP A 738 12.62 -16.33 17.81
CA ASP A 738 12.60 -15.07 18.57
C ASP A 738 12.00 -13.86 17.78
N ARG A 739 11.10 -14.12 16.83
CA ARG A 739 10.36 -13.11 16.05
C ARG A 739 8.87 -13.23 16.25
N THR A 740 8.17 -12.14 16.12
CA THR A 740 6.71 -12.04 16.20
C THR A 740 6.13 -12.58 17.53
N TYR A 741 4.86 -12.34 17.80
CA TYR A 741 4.21 -12.87 19.00
C TYR A 741 4.24 -14.41 19.09
N ARG A 742 4.39 -15.07 17.94
CA ARG A 742 4.36 -16.54 17.85
C ARG A 742 5.60 -17.19 18.47
N TYR A 743 6.78 -16.53 18.38
CA TYR A 743 8.05 -17.14 18.79
C TYR A 743 8.90 -16.26 19.72
N TYR A 744 8.64 -14.95 19.81
CA TYR A 744 9.38 -14.04 20.69
C TYR A 744 9.14 -14.43 22.16
N THR A 745 10.22 -14.68 22.89
CA THR A 745 10.18 -15.12 24.29
C THR A 745 10.41 -13.99 25.27
N GLY A 746 10.84 -12.83 24.81
CA GLY A 746 11.03 -11.63 25.60
C GLY A 746 9.71 -10.94 25.97
N LYS A 747 9.80 -9.79 26.62
CA LYS A 747 8.64 -8.96 26.95
C LYS A 747 8.50 -7.81 25.98
N PRO A 748 7.48 -7.78 25.12
CA PRO A 748 7.25 -6.66 24.22
C PRO A 748 6.83 -5.40 24.99
N LEU A 749 6.92 -4.23 24.36
CA LEU A 749 6.25 -3.02 24.86
C LEU A 749 4.73 -3.23 24.83
N TRP A 750 4.21 -3.68 23.68
CA TRP A 750 2.84 -4.12 23.48
C TRP A 750 2.86 -5.29 22.51
N GLY A 751 2.10 -6.32 22.81
CA GLY A 751 2.01 -7.51 21.97
C GLY A 751 1.08 -7.33 20.78
N PHE A 752 1.19 -8.24 19.82
CA PHE A 752 0.21 -8.41 18.75
C PHE A 752 -1.21 -8.56 19.32
N GLY A 753 -2.22 -7.95 18.66
CA GLY A 753 -3.60 -7.95 19.14
C GLY A 753 -3.90 -6.94 20.26
N PHE A 754 -2.89 -6.25 20.81
CA PHE A 754 -3.12 -5.30 21.90
C PHE A 754 -3.77 -4.01 21.39
N GLY A 755 -4.72 -3.49 22.16
CA GLY A 755 -5.31 -2.17 22.01
C GLY A 755 -6.34 -1.90 23.12
N LEU A 756 -6.35 -0.67 23.63
CA LEU A 756 -7.30 -0.19 24.63
C LEU A 756 -8.52 0.47 23.97
N SER A 757 -9.57 0.63 24.75
CA SER A 757 -10.79 1.36 24.38
C SER A 757 -11.20 2.30 25.51
N TYR A 758 -12.02 3.30 25.24
CA TYR A 758 -12.71 4.07 26.28
C TYR A 758 -13.85 3.27 26.94
N SER A 759 -14.19 2.11 26.37
CA SER A 759 -15.11 1.13 26.96
C SER A 759 -14.33 -0.03 27.56
N THR A 760 -14.96 -0.74 28.49
CA THR A 760 -14.41 -1.96 29.11
C THR A 760 -15.31 -3.14 28.78
N PHE A 761 -14.70 -4.29 28.52
CA PHE A 761 -15.40 -5.50 28.15
C PHE A 761 -15.04 -6.65 29.08
N SER A 762 -15.98 -7.53 29.32
CA SER A 762 -15.75 -8.78 30.07
C SER A 762 -16.14 -9.98 29.23
N PHE A 763 -15.40 -11.05 29.41
CA PHE A 763 -15.59 -12.33 28.72
C PHE A 763 -16.11 -13.36 29.72
N GLY A 764 -17.23 -13.99 29.38
CA GLY A 764 -17.80 -15.11 30.13
C GLY A 764 -16.98 -16.39 29.94
N ALA A 765 -17.47 -17.49 30.48
CA ALA A 765 -16.86 -18.80 30.28
C ALA A 765 -16.81 -19.16 28.78
N LEU A 766 -15.65 -19.68 28.34
CA LEU A 766 -15.49 -20.20 27.00
C LEU A 766 -16.07 -21.62 26.92
N HIS A 767 -17.00 -21.83 26.02
CA HIS A 767 -17.63 -23.13 25.78
C HIS A 767 -17.09 -23.75 24.50
N VAL A 768 -16.47 -24.93 24.63
CA VAL A 768 -15.95 -25.73 23.52
C VAL A 768 -16.35 -27.19 23.76
N ARG A 769 -16.65 -27.93 22.70
CA ARG A 769 -16.84 -29.37 22.85
C ARG A 769 -15.59 -30.00 23.47
N PRO A 770 -15.75 -30.84 24.53
CA PRO A 770 -14.57 -31.44 25.21
C PRO A 770 -13.71 -32.35 24.33
N SER A 771 -14.28 -32.92 23.27
CA SER A 771 -13.56 -33.79 22.33
C SER A 771 -14.13 -33.67 20.90
N THR A 772 -13.22 -33.70 19.93
CA THR A 772 -13.56 -33.64 18.47
C THR A 772 -12.65 -34.63 17.70
N ALA A 773 -13.14 -35.18 16.60
CA ALA A 773 -12.31 -35.97 15.69
C ALA A 773 -11.40 -35.07 14.85
N ALA A 774 -10.18 -35.53 14.55
CA ALA A 774 -9.29 -34.82 13.65
C ALA A 774 -9.98 -34.61 12.27
N GLY A 775 -9.76 -33.44 11.68
CA GLY A 775 -10.38 -33.08 10.40
C GLY A 775 -11.75 -32.39 10.50
N LEU A 776 -12.37 -32.33 11.69
CA LEU A 776 -13.59 -31.56 11.92
C LEU A 776 -13.27 -30.17 12.50
N PRO A 777 -14.08 -29.12 12.17
CA PRO A 777 -13.95 -27.82 12.78
C PRO A 777 -14.29 -27.85 14.28
N VAL A 778 -13.67 -26.94 15.03
CA VAL A 778 -14.02 -26.71 16.44
C VAL A 778 -14.83 -25.42 16.53
N ILE A 779 -16.00 -25.52 17.17
CA ILE A 779 -16.84 -24.36 17.46
C ILE A 779 -16.64 -23.95 18.91
N ALA A 780 -16.30 -22.69 19.11
CA ALA A 780 -16.17 -22.07 20.41
C ALA A 780 -17.19 -20.94 20.55
N THR A 781 -17.82 -20.82 21.72
CA THR A 781 -18.73 -19.71 22.02
C THR A 781 -18.33 -19.03 23.33
N VAL A 782 -18.45 -17.70 23.35
CA VAL A 782 -18.17 -16.86 24.51
C VAL A 782 -19.17 -15.71 24.58
N VAL A 783 -19.62 -15.36 25.77
CA VAL A 783 -20.46 -14.17 25.96
C VAL A 783 -19.57 -12.97 26.26
N VAL A 784 -19.62 -11.95 25.43
CA VAL A 784 -18.92 -10.66 25.64
C VAL A 784 -19.93 -9.63 26.16
N THR A 785 -19.54 -8.86 27.17
CA THR A 785 -20.38 -7.84 27.79
C THR A 785 -19.63 -6.52 27.83
N ASN A 786 -20.24 -5.44 27.35
CA ASN A 786 -19.73 -4.09 27.59
C ASN A 786 -20.11 -3.67 29.02
N THR A 787 -19.09 -3.48 29.87
CA THR A 787 -19.25 -3.11 31.28
C THR A 787 -19.13 -1.59 31.52
N ALA A 788 -18.85 -0.82 30.48
CA ALA A 788 -18.72 0.63 30.55
C ALA A 788 -20.06 1.35 30.34
N LEU A 789 -20.06 2.65 30.61
CA LEU A 789 -21.18 3.55 30.35
C LEU A 789 -21.21 4.10 28.92
N ARG A 790 -20.24 3.71 28.09
CA ARG A 790 -20.09 4.13 26.68
C ARG A 790 -20.20 2.91 25.76
N GLY A 791 -20.88 3.06 24.61
CA GLY A 791 -20.84 2.08 23.54
C GLY A 791 -19.46 2.04 22.88
N GLY A 792 -19.07 0.88 22.39
CA GLY A 792 -17.80 0.70 21.70
C GLY A 792 -17.68 -0.64 21.01
N ASP A 793 -16.67 -0.72 20.17
CA ASP A 793 -16.30 -1.97 19.50
C ASP A 793 -15.31 -2.75 20.34
N GLU A 794 -15.42 -4.07 20.26
CA GLU A 794 -14.44 -5.03 20.77
C GLU A 794 -14.00 -5.95 19.66
N VAL A 795 -12.70 -6.25 19.59
CA VAL A 795 -12.16 -7.31 18.75
C VAL A 795 -11.99 -8.56 19.60
N VAL A 796 -12.82 -9.55 19.36
CA VAL A 796 -12.76 -10.85 20.02
C VAL A 796 -11.74 -11.71 19.27
N GLU A 797 -10.62 -11.99 19.90
CA GLU A 797 -9.50 -12.74 19.32
C GLU A 797 -9.42 -14.14 19.92
N ALA A 798 -9.09 -15.14 19.10
CA ALA A 798 -8.96 -16.53 19.53
C ALA A 798 -7.58 -17.08 19.21
N TYR A 799 -6.85 -17.53 20.23
CA TYR A 799 -5.49 -18.04 20.14
C TYR A 799 -5.42 -19.51 20.55
N LEU A 800 -4.78 -20.32 19.73
CA LEU A 800 -4.67 -21.75 19.92
C LEU A 800 -3.23 -22.14 20.30
N LYS A 801 -3.10 -23.00 21.32
CA LYS A 801 -1.89 -23.76 21.60
C LYS A 801 -2.14 -25.22 21.23
N THR A 802 -1.37 -25.72 20.25
CA THR A 802 -1.38 -27.13 19.83
C THR A 802 -0.54 -28.01 20.76
N PRO A 803 -0.69 -29.32 20.70
CA PRO A 803 0.13 -30.25 21.52
C PRO A 803 1.59 -30.35 21.05
N GLN A 804 1.96 -29.80 19.90
CA GLN A 804 3.33 -29.87 19.36
C GLN A 804 4.31 -29.06 20.23
N PRO A 805 5.35 -29.70 20.83
CA PRO A 805 6.26 -29.01 21.74
C PRO A 805 7.11 -27.91 21.10
N ALA A 806 7.55 -28.10 19.85
CA ALA A 806 8.40 -27.18 19.12
C ALA A 806 7.61 -26.18 18.25
N GLY A 807 6.28 -26.13 18.35
CA GLY A 807 5.41 -25.22 17.63
C GLY A 807 5.44 -23.79 18.20
N PRO A 808 4.69 -22.87 17.59
CA PRO A 808 4.51 -21.53 18.12
C PRO A 808 3.97 -21.53 19.54
N ARG A 809 4.26 -20.49 20.29
CA ARG A 809 3.73 -20.29 21.67
C ARG A 809 2.21 -20.38 21.66
N TYR A 810 1.60 -19.69 20.73
CA TYR A 810 0.21 -19.76 20.29
C TYR A 810 0.06 -19.16 18.91
N SER A 811 -1.05 -19.46 18.23
CA SER A 811 -1.37 -18.92 16.89
C SER A 811 -2.78 -18.35 16.92
N LEU A 812 -2.99 -17.21 16.28
CA LEU A 812 -4.33 -16.69 16.00
C LEU A 812 -5.07 -17.67 15.08
N VAL A 813 -6.30 -18.03 15.46
CA VAL A 813 -7.13 -18.99 14.71
C VAL A 813 -8.55 -18.49 14.45
N GLY A 814 -8.87 -17.31 14.95
CA GLY A 814 -10.15 -16.63 14.71
C GLY A 814 -10.17 -15.24 15.32
N PHE A 815 -10.95 -14.37 14.73
CA PHE A 815 -11.27 -13.05 15.30
C PHE A 815 -12.63 -12.56 14.80
N LYS A 816 -13.23 -11.64 15.56
CA LYS A 816 -14.49 -10.99 15.20
C LYS A 816 -14.60 -9.62 15.87
N ARG A 817 -14.78 -8.57 15.08
CA ARG A 817 -15.12 -7.24 15.57
C ARG A 817 -16.62 -7.17 15.83
N ILE A 818 -17.03 -6.68 17.00
CA ILE A 818 -18.42 -6.52 17.41
C ILE A 818 -18.65 -5.16 18.03
N HIS A 819 -19.83 -4.57 17.85
CA HIS A 819 -20.24 -3.34 18.54
C HIS A 819 -21.18 -3.69 19.71
N LEU A 820 -20.95 -3.13 20.89
CA LEU A 820 -21.79 -3.31 22.07
C LEU A 820 -22.15 -1.96 22.71
N ASN A 821 -23.45 -1.71 22.86
CA ASN A 821 -23.94 -0.60 23.67
C ASN A 821 -23.64 -0.79 25.16
N PRO A 822 -23.75 0.25 26.01
CA PRO A 822 -23.57 0.11 27.45
C PRO A 822 -24.43 -0.99 28.07
N GLY A 823 -23.82 -1.93 28.79
CA GLY A 823 -24.48 -3.07 29.42
C GLY A 823 -24.95 -4.17 28.45
N GLN A 824 -24.77 -4.00 27.14
CA GLN A 824 -25.17 -5.01 26.14
C GLN A 824 -24.29 -6.25 26.25
N ARG A 825 -24.91 -7.40 26.03
CA ARG A 825 -24.27 -8.71 25.99
C ARG A 825 -24.52 -9.36 24.66
N GLN A 826 -23.49 -10.02 24.10
CA GLN A 826 -23.58 -10.76 22.85
C GLN A 826 -22.82 -12.08 22.98
N GLU A 827 -23.45 -13.17 22.52
CA GLU A 827 -22.74 -14.42 22.30
C GLU A 827 -21.98 -14.35 20.98
N VAL A 828 -20.70 -14.64 21.03
CA VAL A 828 -19.80 -14.66 19.88
C VAL A 828 -19.39 -16.10 19.62
N GLU A 829 -19.69 -16.56 18.42
CA GLU A 829 -19.22 -17.84 17.91
C GLU A 829 -17.93 -17.64 17.10
N ILE A 830 -16.93 -18.48 17.40
CA ILE A 830 -15.68 -18.59 16.65
C ILE A 830 -15.56 -20.01 16.13
N LYS A 831 -15.52 -20.12 14.81
CA LYS A 831 -15.26 -21.37 14.12
C LYS A 831 -13.78 -21.51 13.81
N VAL A 832 -13.12 -22.47 14.43
CA VAL A 832 -11.73 -22.82 14.14
C VAL A 832 -11.71 -23.91 13.07
N ASP A 833 -11.25 -23.57 11.89
CA ASP A 833 -11.19 -24.49 10.75
C ASP A 833 -10.12 -25.58 10.98
N PRO A 834 -10.28 -26.78 10.38
CA PRO A 834 -9.33 -27.89 10.56
C PRO A 834 -7.88 -27.51 10.25
N ARG A 835 -7.64 -26.68 9.23
CA ARG A 835 -6.28 -26.25 8.90
C ARG A 835 -5.65 -25.40 10.03
N SER A 836 -6.41 -24.58 10.73
CA SER A 836 -5.95 -23.80 11.88
C SER A 836 -5.67 -24.65 13.13
N LEU A 837 -6.20 -25.90 13.19
CA LEU A 837 -5.89 -26.88 14.23
C LEU A 837 -4.59 -27.65 13.96
N SER A 838 -4.01 -27.49 12.76
CA SER A 838 -2.84 -28.29 12.34
C SER A 838 -1.53 -27.69 12.82
N SER A 839 -0.52 -28.53 12.85
CA SER A 839 0.88 -28.17 13.08
C SER A 839 1.72 -28.57 11.87
N VAL A 840 2.89 -27.97 11.69
CA VAL A 840 3.85 -28.29 10.64
C VAL A 840 5.10 -28.90 11.27
N ASP A 841 5.58 -30.02 10.74
CA ASP A 841 6.81 -30.67 11.18
C ASP A 841 8.07 -30.03 10.53
N GLU A 842 9.26 -30.51 10.90
CA GLU A 842 10.53 -29.99 10.37
C GLU A 842 10.72 -30.28 8.86
N GLN A 843 9.96 -31.21 8.29
CA GLN A 843 9.95 -31.55 6.87
C GLN A 843 8.91 -30.77 6.07
N GLY A 844 8.14 -29.89 6.73
CA GLY A 844 7.07 -29.10 6.10
C GLY A 844 5.75 -29.86 5.94
N ASN A 845 5.61 -31.07 6.50
CA ASN A 845 4.34 -31.80 6.44
C ASN A 845 3.37 -31.23 7.47
N ARG A 846 2.13 -31.10 7.07
CA ARG A 846 1.07 -30.51 7.89
C ARG A 846 0.09 -31.56 8.38
N ALA A 847 -0.10 -31.65 9.70
CA ALA A 847 -1.03 -32.60 10.29
C ALA A 847 -1.82 -32.03 11.46
N ILE A 848 -3.04 -32.50 11.63
CA ILE A 848 -3.80 -32.33 12.88
C ILE A 848 -3.40 -33.49 13.77
N LEU A 849 -2.79 -33.19 14.91
CA LEU A 849 -2.24 -34.19 15.83
C LEU A 849 -3.25 -34.55 16.93
N PRO A 850 -3.26 -35.81 17.42
CA PRO A 850 -4.04 -36.15 18.61
C PRO A 850 -3.46 -35.50 19.85
N GLY A 851 -4.31 -35.13 20.81
CA GLY A 851 -3.85 -34.58 22.08
C GLY A 851 -4.69 -33.42 22.60
N THR A 852 -4.18 -32.78 23.64
CA THR A 852 -4.83 -31.69 24.34
C THR A 852 -4.50 -30.36 23.66
N TYR A 853 -5.52 -29.65 23.23
CA TYR A 853 -5.43 -28.29 22.71
C TYR A 853 -5.94 -27.30 23.74
N ARG A 854 -5.36 -26.10 23.76
CA ARG A 854 -5.80 -25.01 24.60
C ARG A 854 -6.22 -23.84 23.71
N LEU A 855 -7.45 -23.39 23.86
CA LEU A 855 -7.99 -22.20 23.17
C LEU A 855 -8.17 -21.09 24.20
N THR A 856 -7.59 -19.93 23.93
CA THR A 856 -7.77 -18.70 24.73
C THR A 856 -8.51 -17.68 23.87
N VAL A 857 -9.57 -17.06 24.41
CA VAL A 857 -10.38 -16.04 23.72
C VAL A 857 -10.42 -14.79 24.58
N GLY A 858 -10.22 -13.62 23.97
CA GLY A 858 -10.20 -12.35 24.70
C GLY A 858 -10.06 -11.14 23.79
N GLY A 859 -9.77 -9.98 24.38
CA GLY A 859 -9.51 -8.72 23.67
C GLY A 859 -8.05 -8.50 23.28
N SER A 860 -7.18 -9.49 23.49
CA SER A 860 -5.77 -9.50 23.10
C SER A 860 -5.19 -10.92 23.21
N GLN A 861 -3.94 -11.08 22.76
CA GLN A 861 -3.17 -12.31 23.00
C GLN A 861 -3.00 -12.61 24.50
N PRO A 862 -2.79 -13.90 24.88
CA PRO A 862 -2.56 -14.28 26.27
C PRO A 862 -1.35 -13.58 26.89
N GLY A 863 -1.52 -13.04 28.10
CA GLY A 863 -0.42 -12.44 28.88
C GLY A 863 -0.24 -10.92 28.76
N GLU A 864 -1.06 -10.24 27.98
CA GLU A 864 -0.99 -8.76 27.80
C GLU A 864 -1.79 -7.99 28.87
N GLY A 865 -2.40 -8.65 29.83
CA GLY A 865 -3.12 -8.00 30.92
C GLY A 865 -4.56 -7.58 30.62
N LEU A 866 -5.06 -7.82 29.40
CA LEU A 866 -6.47 -7.62 29.06
C LEU A 866 -7.29 -8.89 29.39
N PRO A 867 -8.61 -8.77 29.55
CA PRO A 867 -9.47 -9.90 29.90
C PRO A 867 -9.43 -11.00 28.85
N THR A 868 -9.18 -12.23 29.29
CA THR A 868 -9.22 -13.45 28.48
C THR A 868 -9.92 -14.58 29.23
N THR A 869 -10.44 -15.54 28.51
CA THR A 869 -10.99 -16.80 29.02
C THR A 869 -10.41 -17.96 28.24
N GLU A 870 -10.24 -19.12 28.87
CA GLU A 870 -9.64 -20.26 28.20
C GLU A 870 -10.43 -21.56 28.42
N ALA A 871 -10.28 -22.49 27.48
CA ALA A 871 -10.80 -23.84 27.56
C ALA A 871 -9.81 -24.82 26.90
N THR A 872 -9.82 -26.07 27.42
CA THR A 872 -9.08 -27.16 26.78
C THR A 872 -10.02 -28.17 26.18
N PHE A 873 -9.59 -28.79 25.07
CA PHE A 873 -10.34 -29.84 24.39
C PHE A 873 -9.37 -30.90 23.82
N GLN A 874 -9.90 -32.07 23.48
CA GLN A 874 -9.14 -33.19 22.95
C GLN A 874 -9.41 -33.34 21.46
N ILE A 875 -8.36 -33.51 20.68
CA ILE A 875 -8.48 -34.01 19.29
C ILE A 875 -8.17 -35.51 19.31
N GLN A 876 -9.06 -36.30 18.71
CA GLN A 876 -8.93 -37.75 18.56
C GLN A 876 -8.53 -38.11 17.15
N GLY A 877 -7.50 -38.94 17.01
CA GLY A 877 -6.93 -39.36 15.72
C GLY A 877 -6.02 -38.30 15.13
N GLU A 878 -5.42 -38.68 14.00
CA GLU A 878 -4.51 -37.82 13.21
C GLU A 878 -5.04 -37.69 11.79
N VAL A 879 -4.84 -36.54 11.18
CA VAL A 879 -5.18 -36.29 9.77
C VAL A 879 -4.07 -35.47 9.14
N GLN A 880 -3.47 -36.03 8.08
CA GLN A 880 -2.53 -35.29 7.21
C GLN A 880 -3.32 -34.34 6.32
N LEU A 881 -2.83 -33.10 6.18
CA LEU A 881 -3.44 -32.09 5.35
C LEU A 881 -2.56 -31.77 4.13
N PRO A 882 -3.16 -31.48 2.96
CA PRO A 882 -2.38 -31.09 1.79
C PRO A 882 -1.65 -29.76 2.00
N ARG A 883 -0.57 -29.57 1.26
CA ARG A 883 0.19 -28.31 1.17
C ARG A 883 -0.64 -27.15 0.68
#